data_4356f4846b92037993fbda36637c59eb
#
_entry.id   4356f4846b92037993fbda36637c59eb
#
_cell.length_a   1.000
_cell.length_b   1.000
_cell.length_c   1.000
_cell.angle_alpha   90.00
_cell.angle_beta   90.00
_cell.angle_gamma   90.00
#
_symmetry.space_group_name_H-M   'P 1'
#
loop_
_entity.id
_entity.type
_entity.pdbx_description
1 polymer ?
#
loop_
_entity_poly.entity_id
_entity_poly.type
_entity_poly.pdbx_seq_one_letter_code
_entity_poly.pdbx_strand_id
1 'polypeptide(L)'
;MCRLQTLTPTLSRTRESKQAQSTRSENTMTSRRTLLLGASAAGLLPGLVGCESSAQAGAPARAGQKTLRYAFQVAETSMDPVKINDAYSRTLTPHIFEALYCYDHLARPIKIKPLTADGMPQHSDDFRVWTVKLKPGIHFADDPAFSGKPRELVAQDYVYAFKRYADPANRSPNWSGVETFMIAGLTELRAQALARKTAFDYDREVDGLRALDRYTLRFTLTQPRPRFYENLAGSDLFGAVAREVVERYGDQIEAHPVGTGPFRLVQWRRSSRIVFERNPGFREMLYDAEPAADDVEGQAVLARLKGRRLPMIDRVEVSVIEEQQPRWLSFVTGEADFIERVGADFISLAMPGGKVAPNLAKRGVRGYQQVEPGNTMLFFNMDSPIVGGMAPHQVALRRAIGLALDTRREISLLRKGQAILSQSPIMPFTSGYDPKFKSEMSEYDPARAKGLLDVYGFLDRNGDGWRERPDGSPLVLELNTTSDQTSRQLDELLTKNLAAVGIRMRLKIAQWPENLKAARSGNFMVWGVASLADAPDGQGALARYDSRQIGGQNMARFRLPAFDTLYDKMQEIADGPERDALFLEANRIAVAYMPYKMRVSRIVTDMSYPWLVGYRRPIFWQEWWHYVDIDTALMPKA
;
A
#
# COMPACT_ATOMS: atom_id res chain seq x y z
N MET A 1 -0.99 -63.98 8.15
CA MET A 1 0.25 -64.81 8.16
C MET A 1 1.43 -63.87 8.02
N CYS A 2 2.37 -64.00 9.00
CA CYS A 2 3.75 -63.51 9.08
C CYS A 2 4.00 -61.99 8.93
N ARG A 3 4.55 -61.40 9.82
CA ARG A 3 5.35 -61.37 11.08
C ARG A 3 6.11 -60.04 11.10
N LEU A 4 5.96 -59.41 12.22
CA LEU A 4 6.80 -58.37 12.86
C LEU A 4 8.31 -58.55 12.65
N GLN A 5 9.04 -57.42 12.57
CA GLN A 5 10.30 -57.26 13.32
C GLN A 5 10.54 -55.79 13.69
N THR A 6 10.58 -55.60 14.98
CA THR A 6 11.06 -54.46 15.76
C THR A 6 12.59 -54.48 15.82
N LEU A 7 13.22 -53.31 15.76
CA LEU A 7 14.55 -53.08 16.30
C LEU A 7 14.69 -51.63 16.80
N THR A 8 14.76 -51.52 18.12
CA THR A 8 15.40 -50.39 18.85
C THR A 8 16.86 -50.77 19.15
N PRO A 9 17.79 -49.83 19.26
CA PRO A 9 18.63 -49.76 20.44
C PRO A 9 18.84 -48.32 20.95
N THR A 10 18.59 -48.10 22.22
CA THR A 10 19.50 -48.05 23.39
C THR A 10 20.44 -46.84 23.48
N LEU A 11 20.22 -46.10 24.53
CA LEU A 11 20.97 -45.01 25.14
C LEU A 11 22.45 -45.31 25.40
N SER A 12 23.30 -44.27 25.32
CA SER A 12 24.41 -44.12 26.29
C SER A 12 24.62 -42.65 26.65
N ARG A 13 24.56 -42.40 27.95
CA ARG A 13 24.96 -41.18 28.66
C ARG A 13 26.47 -41.11 28.77
N THR A 14 27.06 -39.94 28.63
CA THR A 14 28.19 -39.55 29.48
C THR A 14 28.12 -38.07 29.82
N ARG A 15 28.11 -37.81 31.13
CA ARG A 15 28.34 -36.54 31.79
C ARG A 15 29.83 -36.26 31.81
N GLU A 16 30.22 -35.01 31.61
CA GLU A 16 31.32 -34.44 32.43
C GLU A 16 31.13 -32.91 32.60
N SER A 17 31.12 -32.54 33.86
CA SER A 17 31.12 -31.21 34.43
C SER A 17 32.52 -30.62 34.48
N LYS A 18 32.69 -29.31 34.26
CA LYS A 18 33.69 -28.52 35.01
C LYS A 18 33.26 -27.06 35.15
N GLN A 19 33.13 -26.67 36.40
CA GLN A 19 33.14 -25.30 36.96
C GLN A 19 34.53 -24.66 36.86
N ALA A 20 34.51 -23.34 36.81
CA ALA A 20 35.32 -22.36 37.55
C ALA A 20 35.51 -21.12 36.68
N GLN A 21 35.41 -19.96 37.05
CA GLN A 21 35.51 -19.12 38.24
C GLN A 21 35.59 -17.65 37.76
N SER A 22 34.98 -16.79 38.46
CA SER A 22 34.98 -15.33 38.37
C SER A 22 36.35 -14.70 38.58
N THR A 23 36.59 -13.57 37.92
CA THR A 23 37.35 -12.46 38.56
C THR A 23 36.88 -11.12 38.02
N ARG A 24 36.41 -10.30 38.95
CA ARG A 24 36.25 -8.83 38.85
C ARG A 24 37.64 -8.19 38.78
N SER A 25 37.81 -7.12 38.03
CA SER A 25 38.68 -6.01 38.46
C SER A 25 38.12 -4.69 37.92
N GLU A 26 37.72 -3.84 38.86
CA GLU A 26 37.64 -2.41 38.73
C GLU A 26 39.03 -1.82 38.55
N ASN A 27 39.18 -0.75 37.75
CA ASN A 27 39.82 0.50 38.19
C ASN A 27 39.94 1.53 37.05
N THR A 28 39.33 2.66 37.33
CA THR A 28 39.86 4.02 37.51
C THR A 28 40.25 4.84 36.27
N MET A 29 39.57 5.96 36.20
CA MET A 29 39.93 7.20 35.44
C MET A 29 41.39 7.63 35.65
N THR A 30 41.98 8.14 34.58
CA THR A 30 42.83 9.34 34.69
C THR A 30 42.94 10.06 33.34
N SER A 31 42.65 11.35 33.40
CA SER A 31 42.92 12.41 32.44
C SER A 31 44.41 12.65 32.27
N ARG A 32 44.87 12.93 31.03
CA ARG A 32 45.96 13.90 30.81
C ARG A 32 46.04 14.38 29.34
N ARG A 33 45.88 15.69 29.17
CA ARG A 33 46.31 16.44 27.99
C ARG A 33 47.83 16.41 27.89
N THR A 34 48.38 16.31 26.67
CA THR A 34 49.67 16.90 26.36
C THR A 34 49.71 17.27 24.85
N LEU A 35 49.90 18.52 24.56
CA LEU A 35 50.38 19.09 23.29
C LEU A 35 51.83 18.69 23.05
N LEU A 36 52.24 18.42 21.81
CA LEU A 36 53.55 18.82 21.29
C LEU A 36 53.57 18.90 19.76
N LEU A 37 54.07 20.00 19.29
CA LEU A 37 54.45 20.33 17.91
C LEU A 37 55.71 19.54 17.46
N GLY A 38 55.83 19.33 16.14
CA GLY A 38 57.17 19.13 15.56
C GLY A 38 57.23 18.46 14.19
N ALA A 39 57.42 19.28 13.18
CA ALA A 39 58.37 19.16 12.05
C ALA A 39 58.25 18.06 10.97
N SER A 40 58.11 18.55 9.77
CA SER A 40 58.37 18.13 8.40
C SER A 40 59.41 17.03 8.17
N ALA A 41 59.07 16.06 7.28
CA ALA A 41 60.04 15.44 6.36
C ALA A 41 59.32 14.92 5.11
N ALA A 42 59.79 15.35 3.97
CA ALA A 42 59.35 14.93 2.64
C ALA A 42 59.85 13.52 2.33
N GLY A 43 58.96 12.65 1.79
CA GLY A 43 59.30 11.34 1.25
C GLY A 43 58.37 10.98 0.10
N LEU A 44 58.89 11.03 -1.10
CA LEU A 44 58.27 10.53 -2.33
C LEU A 44 58.06 8.99 -2.25
N LEU A 45 56.86 8.50 -2.55
CA LEU A 45 56.60 7.15 -2.98
C LEU A 45 55.40 7.08 -3.93
N PRO A 46 55.37 6.12 -4.87
CA PRO A 46 54.58 6.21 -6.10
C PRO A 46 53.19 5.63 -5.98
N GLY A 47 52.35 6.09 -6.91
CA GLY A 47 50.92 5.86 -7.12
C GLY A 47 50.37 4.47 -6.82
N LEU A 48 49.37 4.48 -5.97
CA LEU A 48 48.28 3.50 -5.99
C LEU A 48 47.06 4.20 -6.58
N VAL A 49 46.72 3.83 -7.80
CA VAL A 49 45.47 4.19 -8.44
C VAL A 49 44.38 3.46 -7.66
N GLY A 50 43.82 4.14 -6.67
CA GLY A 50 42.58 3.76 -6.03
C GLY A 50 41.42 4.08 -6.98
N CYS A 51 40.69 3.05 -7.43
CA CYS A 51 39.36 3.24 -7.98
C CYS A 51 38.46 3.85 -6.89
N GLU A 52 38.40 5.17 -6.84
CA GLU A 52 37.32 5.86 -6.15
C GLU A 52 36.05 5.66 -6.98
N SER A 53 35.17 4.76 -6.50
CA SER A 53 33.77 4.82 -6.84
C SER A 53 33.22 6.15 -6.33
N SER A 54 33.16 7.14 -7.21
CA SER A 54 32.54 8.44 -6.95
C SER A 54 31.05 8.22 -6.70
N ALA A 55 30.69 7.97 -5.42
CA ALA A 55 29.33 8.19 -4.96
C ALA A 55 29.06 9.69 -5.16
N GLN A 56 28.33 10.03 -6.22
CA GLN A 56 27.89 11.39 -6.50
C GLN A 56 27.09 11.89 -5.30
N ALA A 57 27.71 12.69 -4.45
CA ALA A 57 27.02 13.50 -3.49
C ALA A 57 26.18 14.50 -4.28
N GLY A 58 24.85 14.33 -4.26
CA GLY A 58 23.93 15.24 -4.93
C GLY A 58 24.27 16.69 -4.49
N ALA A 59 24.43 17.58 -5.44
CA ALA A 59 24.77 18.97 -5.16
C ALA A 59 23.73 19.57 -4.18
N PRO A 60 24.15 20.46 -3.26
CA PRO A 60 23.20 21.16 -2.38
C PRO A 60 22.21 21.98 -3.21
N ALA A 61 21.00 22.19 -2.66
CA ALA A 61 19.97 23.00 -3.32
C ALA A 61 20.54 24.40 -3.65
N ARG A 62 20.31 24.87 -4.87
CA ARG A 62 20.76 26.19 -5.32
C ARG A 62 19.86 27.29 -4.73
N ALA A 63 20.42 28.45 -4.41
CA ALA A 63 19.63 29.60 -3.97
C ALA A 63 18.53 29.91 -5.01
N GLY A 64 17.28 30.06 -4.56
CA GLY A 64 16.12 30.31 -5.42
C GLY A 64 15.50 29.07 -6.07
N GLN A 65 16.05 27.87 -5.90
CA GLN A 65 15.48 26.62 -6.39
C GLN A 65 14.26 26.24 -5.56
N LYS A 66 13.13 25.98 -6.22
CA LYS A 66 11.90 25.52 -5.58
C LYS A 66 12.05 24.06 -5.16
N THR A 67 12.37 23.83 -3.90
CA THR A 67 12.60 22.50 -3.34
C THR A 67 11.49 22.13 -2.38
N LEU A 68 10.87 20.97 -2.60
CA LEU A 68 9.96 20.31 -1.65
C LEU A 68 10.76 19.38 -0.75
N ARG A 69 10.73 19.61 0.57
CA ARG A 69 11.34 18.75 1.58
C ARG A 69 10.28 17.93 2.29
N TYR A 70 10.45 16.62 2.26
CA TYR A 70 9.44 15.67 2.66
C TYR A 70 10.05 14.50 3.43
N ALA A 71 9.34 13.93 4.40
CA ALA A 71 9.84 12.82 5.20
C ALA A 71 8.94 11.59 5.06
N PHE A 72 9.52 10.46 4.64
CA PHE A 72 8.89 9.13 4.68
C PHE A 72 9.01 8.51 6.08
N GLN A 73 7.99 7.77 6.48
CA GLN A 73 7.99 7.04 7.76
C GLN A 73 8.41 5.58 7.64
N VAL A 74 8.58 5.08 6.42
CA VAL A 74 9.09 3.74 6.13
C VAL A 74 10.00 3.86 4.91
N ALA A 75 11.07 3.09 4.88
CA ALA A 75 11.97 3.06 3.75
C ALA A 75 11.30 2.46 2.50
N GLU A 76 11.70 2.96 1.36
CA GLU A 76 11.37 2.42 0.04
C GLU A 76 12.07 1.07 -0.20
N THR A 77 11.50 0.23 -1.07
CA THR A 77 12.07 -1.07 -1.40
C THR A 77 12.80 -1.09 -2.75
N SER A 78 12.26 -0.42 -3.77
CA SER A 78 12.80 -0.41 -5.13
C SER A 78 12.25 0.78 -5.91
N MET A 79 12.89 1.12 -7.04
CA MET A 79 12.34 2.04 -8.04
C MET A 79 12.01 1.33 -9.37
N ASP A 80 12.02 0.02 -9.40
CA ASP A 80 11.55 -0.76 -10.55
C ASP A 80 10.06 -1.11 -10.37
N PRO A 81 9.14 -0.60 -11.23
CA PRO A 81 7.69 -0.81 -11.08
C PRO A 81 7.28 -2.28 -10.95
N VAL A 82 7.99 -3.20 -11.59
CA VAL A 82 7.65 -4.62 -11.55
C VAL A 82 7.96 -5.28 -10.19
N LYS A 83 8.82 -4.67 -9.36
CA LYS A 83 9.32 -5.22 -8.08
C LYS A 83 8.69 -4.59 -6.85
N ILE A 84 7.97 -3.47 -6.99
CA ILE A 84 7.41 -2.73 -5.85
C ILE A 84 5.99 -3.16 -5.51
N ASN A 85 5.65 -3.11 -4.21
CA ASN A 85 4.28 -3.21 -3.72
C ASN A 85 4.03 -2.39 -2.43
N ASP A 86 5.05 -1.69 -1.95
CA ASP A 86 4.95 -0.82 -0.78
C ASP A 86 4.54 0.61 -1.18
N ALA A 87 3.84 1.29 -0.27
CA ALA A 87 3.27 2.61 -0.54
C ALA A 87 4.34 3.69 -0.84
N TYR A 88 5.55 3.56 -0.25
CA TYR A 88 6.59 4.58 -0.42
C TYR A 88 7.31 4.48 -1.75
N SER A 89 7.66 3.26 -2.20
CA SER A 89 8.14 3.04 -3.57
C SER A 89 7.10 3.48 -4.60
N ARG A 90 5.81 3.17 -4.36
CA ARG A 90 4.68 3.60 -5.19
C ARG A 90 4.44 5.13 -5.17
N THR A 91 4.97 5.85 -4.20
CA THR A 91 4.98 7.34 -4.20
C THR A 91 6.10 7.90 -5.08
N LEU A 92 7.21 7.18 -5.24
CA LEU A 92 8.37 7.65 -6.00
C LEU A 92 8.23 7.43 -7.51
N THR A 93 7.86 6.21 -7.89
CA THR A 93 7.85 5.75 -9.30
C THR A 93 6.95 6.55 -10.24
N PRO A 94 5.74 7.04 -9.85
CA PRO A 94 4.85 7.76 -10.76
C PRO A 94 5.34 9.19 -11.11
N HIS A 95 6.41 9.63 -10.48
CA HIS A 95 7.07 10.89 -10.84
C HIS A 95 8.16 10.71 -11.92
N ILE A 96 8.55 9.45 -12.19
CA ILE A 96 9.53 9.05 -13.20
C ILE A 96 8.83 8.41 -14.40
N PHE A 97 7.90 7.48 -14.14
CA PHE A 97 7.19 6.73 -15.16
C PHE A 97 5.79 7.30 -15.37
N GLU A 98 5.28 7.17 -16.58
CA GLU A 98 3.93 7.60 -16.89
C GLU A 98 3.12 6.45 -17.50
N ALA A 99 1.92 6.24 -16.95
CA ALA A 99 0.93 5.33 -17.52
C ALA A 99 0.18 5.98 -18.70
N LEU A 100 -0.73 5.22 -19.31
CA LEU A 100 -1.57 5.70 -20.42
C LEU A 100 -2.54 6.80 -19.96
N TYR A 101 -3.07 6.65 -18.75
CA TYR A 101 -4.03 7.57 -18.12
C TYR A 101 -3.52 8.00 -16.75
N CYS A 102 -4.14 9.02 -16.18
CA CYS A 102 -3.92 9.46 -14.80
C CYS A 102 -5.22 9.89 -14.15
N TYR A 103 -5.21 10.03 -12.83
CA TYR A 103 -6.30 10.64 -12.09
C TYR A 103 -6.19 12.16 -12.13
N ASP A 104 -7.34 12.84 -12.29
CA ASP A 104 -7.37 14.28 -12.11
C ASP A 104 -7.06 14.66 -10.66
N HIS A 105 -6.12 15.58 -10.46
CA HIS A 105 -5.62 15.95 -9.13
C HIS A 105 -6.71 16.45 -8.17
N LEU A 106 -7.68 17.23 -8.67
CA LEU A 106 -8.70 17.86 -7.84
C LEU A 106 -10.10 17.26 -7.98
N ALA A 107 -10.38 16.50 -9.03
CA ALA A 107 -11.73 16.02 -9.30
C ALA A 107 -12.30 15.18 -8.15
N ARG A 108 -13.47 15.58 -7.66
CA ARG A 108 -14.30 14.86 -6.69
C ARG A 108 -15.76 14.99 -7.15
N PRO A 109 -16.43 13.94 -7.64
CA PRO A 109 -15.96 12.55 -7.79
C PRO A 109 -14.72 12.42 -8.67
N ILE A 110 -14.02 11.29 -8.49
CA ILE A 110 -12.77 11.00 -9.18
C ILE A 110 -12.97 10.90 -10.67
N LYS A 111 -12.04 11.47 -11.45
CA LYS A 111 -12.01 11.39 -12.91
C LYS A 111 -10.66 10.84 -13.37
N ILE A 112 -10.70 10.04 -14.45
CA ILE A 112 -9.52 9.57 -15.16
C ILE A 112 -9.38 10.39 -16.44
N LYS A 113 -8.14 10.82 -16.74
CA LYS A 113 -7.79 11.66 -17.89
C LYS A 113 -6.69 10.99 -18.72
N PRO A 114 -6.62 11.27 -20.03
CA PRO A 114 -5.49 10.86 -20.84
C PRO A 114 -4.19 11.51 -20.37
N LEU A 115 -3.12 10.70 -20.14
CA LEU A 115 -1.79 11.18 -19.78
C LEU A 115 -0.85 11.09 -21.00
N THR A 116 -0.37 9.89 -21.33
CA THR A 116 0.38 9.64 -22.56
C THR A 116 -0.53 9.21 -23.72
N ALA A 117 -1.74 8.76 -23.41
CA ALA A 117 -2.76 8.45 -24.40
C ALA A 117 -3.31 9.72 -25.07
N ASP A 118 -3.66 9.59 -26.36
CA ASP A 118 -4.34 10.60 -27.17
C ASP A 118 -5.85 10.33 -27.14
N GLY A 119 -6.51 10.79 -26.07
CA GLY A 119 -7.93 10.57 -25.80
C GLY A 119 -8.23 9.31 -24.97
N MET A 120 -9.52 9.11 -24.67
CA MET A 120 -10.00 7.94 -23.93
C MET A 120 -9.92 6.69 -24.82
N PRO A 121 -9.80 5.48 -24.25
CA PRO A 121 -9.65 4.26 -25.05
C PRO A 121 -10.94 3.94 -25.80
N GLN A 122 -10.80 3.38 -26.99
CA GLN A 122 -11.90 2.76 -27.72
C GLN A 122 -12.05 1.31 -27.24
N HIS A 123 -13.26 0.83 -27.11
CA HIS A 123 -13.54 -0.55 -26.72
C HIS A 123 -14.59 -1.20 -27.62
N SER A 124 -14.59 -2.53 -27.69
CA SER A 124 -15.67 -3.32 -28.28
C SER A 124 -16.92 -3.30 -27.39
N ASP A 125 -18.10 -3.57 -27.98
CA ASP A 125 -19.37 -3.58 -27.24
C ASP A 125 -19.38 -4.59 -26.08
N ASP A 126 -18.61 -5.68 -26.20
CA ASP A 126 -18.44 -6.71 -25.18
C ASP A 126 -17.31 -6.42 -24.18
N PHE A 127 -16.68 -5.25 -24.24
CA PHE A 127 -15.57 -4.83 -23.38
C PHE A 127 -14.35 -5.79 -23.34
N ARG A 128 -14.15 -6.58 -24.39
CA ARG A 128 -13.00 -7.49 -24.50
C ARG A 128 -11.83 -6.91 -25.27
N VAL A 129 -12.09 -6.00 -26.20
CA VAL A 129 -11.04 -5.37 -27.00
C VAL A 129 -10.94 -3.89 -26.65
N TRP A 130 -9.75 -3.46 -26.29
CA TRP A 130 -9.43 -2.08 -25.92
C TRP A 130 -8.32 -1.54 -26.78
N THR A 131 -8.53 -0.41 -27.42
CA THR A 131 -7.53 0.24 -28.28
C THR A 131 -7.20 1.62 -27.74
N VAL A 132 -5.91 1.88 -27.54
CA VAL A 132 -5.36 3.13 -27.03
C VAL A 132 -4.41 3.72 -28.05
N LYS A 133 -4.59 4.98 -28.41
CA LYS A 133 -3.64 5.75 -29.20
C LYS A 133 -2.72 6.55 -28.28
N LEU A 134 -1.45 6.65 -28.60
CA LEU A 134 -0.46 7.44 -27.86
C LEU A 134 -0.28 8.81 -28.53
N LYS A 135 0.02 9.82 -27.72
CA LYS A 135 0.49 11.12 -28.19
C LYS A 135 1.91 10.97 -28.75
N PRO A 136 2.19 11.39 -29.99
CA PRO A 136 3.55 11.42 -30.50
C PRO A 136 4.40 12.50 -29.81
N GLY A 137 5.73 12.39 -29.90
CA GLY A 137 6.68 13.39 -29.40
C GLY A 137 6.93 13.34 -27.88
N ILE A 138 6.46 12.31 -27.18
CA ILE A 138 6.83 12.08 -25.78
C ILE A 138 8.16 11.33 -25.74
N HIS A 139 9.13 11.81 -24.95
CA HIS A 139 10.46 11.22 -24.86
C HIS A 139 10.79 10.75 -23.45
N PHE A 140 11.56 9.68 -23.37
CA PHE A 140 12.21 9.28 -22.13
C PHE A 140 13.26 10.31 -21.72
N ALA A 141 13.54 10.42 -20.43
CA ALA A 141 14.69 11.19 -19.93
C ALA A 141 15.99 10.63 -20.54
N ASP A 142 16.95 11.51 -20.78
CA ASP A 142 18.23 11.10 -21.36
C ASP A 142 18.95 10.08 -20.48
N ASP A 143 19.45 9.03 -21.12
CA ASP A 143 20.23 7.97 -20.46
C ASP A 143 21.32 7.43 -21.41
N PRO A 144 22.48 7.00 -20.89
CA PRO A 144 23.53 6.34 -21.68
C PRO A 144 23.07 5.12 -22.48
N ALA A 145 21.97 4.46 -22.10
CA ALA A 145 21.38 3.36 -22.86
C ALA A 145 20.93 3.79 -24.26
N PHE A 146 20.62 5.05 -24.46
CA PHE A 146 20.14 5.59 -25.74
C PHE A 146 21.27 6.11 -26.65
N SER A 147 22.54 5.98 -26.24
CA SER A 147 23.72 6.38 -27.04
C SER A 147 23.66 7.84 -27.50
N GLY A 148 23.14 8.74 -26.65
CA GLY A 148 23.04 10.19 -26.93
C GLY A 148 21.94 10.59 -27.92
N LYS A 149 21.01 9.68 -28.25
CA LYS A 149 19.86 9.95 -29.13
C LYS A 149 18.60 10.13 -28.29
N PRO A 150 17.73 11.12 -28.59
CA PRO A 150 16.43 11.22 -27.97
C PRO A 150 15.60 9.93 -28.21
N ARG A 151 15.06 9.33 -27.15
CA ARG A 151 14.27 8.08 -27.23
C ARG A 151 12.79 8.39 -27.04
N GLU A 152 12.05 8.33 -28.15
CA GLU A 152 10.61 8.59 -28.13
C GLU A 152 9.83 7.39 -27.59
N LEU A 153 8.79 7.66 -26.79
CA LEU A 153 7.83 6.68 -26.31
C LEU A 153 7.00 6.10 -27.45
N VAL A 154 6.93 4.77 -27.50
CA VAL A 154 6.14 4.03 -28.51
C VAL A 154 5.25 2.97 -27.84
N ALA A 155 4.25 2.47 -28.56
CA ALA A 155 3.32 1.45 -28.05
C ALA A 155 4.03 0.18 -27.54
N GLN A 156 5.14 -0.20 -28.18
CA GLN A 156 5.93 -1.36 -27.78
C GLN A 156 6.52 -1.25 -26.37
N ASP A 157 6.76 -0.04 -25.86
CA ASP A 157 7.30 0.17 -24.51
C ASP A 157 6.28 -0.26 -23.43
N TYR A 158 4.99 -0.05 -23.68
CA TYR A 158 3.92 -0.57 -22.82
C TYR A 158 3.77 -2.09 -22.95
N VAL A 159 3.86 -2.64 -24.17
CA VAL A 159 3.86 -4.09 -24.36
C VAL A 159 5.00 -4.73 -23.55
N TYR A 160 6.18 -4.15 -23.63
CA TYR A 160 7.34 -4.61 -22.87
C TYR A 160 7.11 -4.49 -21.35
N ALA A 161 6.62 -3.34 -20.88
CA ALA A 161 6.35 -3.11 -19.45
C ALA A 161 5.36 -4.15 -18.87
N PHE A 162 4.25 -4.44 -19.56
CA PHE A 162 3.30 -5.47 -19.13
C PHE A 162 3.89 -6.88 -19.15
N LYS A 163 4.69 -7.22 -20.17
CA LYS A 163 5.37 -8.53 -20.24
C LYS A 163 6.34 -8.75 -19.07
N ARG A 164 6.96 -7.68 -18.54
CA ARG A 164 7.86 -7.79 -17.40
C ARG A 164 7.16 -8.35 -16.14
N TYR A 165 5.85 -8.10 -15.97
CA TYR A 165 5.09 -8.70 -14.85
C TYR A 165 4.91 -10.21 -15.04
N ALA A 166 4.76 -10.66 -16.28
CA ALA A 166 4.62 -12.08 -16.61
C ALA A 166 5.94 -12.86 -16.54
N ASP A 167 7.09 -12.19 -16.59
CA ASP A 167 8.40 -12.84 -16.47
C ASP A 167 8.62 -13.42 -15.07
N PRO A 168 8.76 -14.77 -14.91
CA PRO A 168 8.99 -15.38 -13.61
C PRO A 168 10.30 -14.93 -12.94
N ALA A 169 11.32 -14.52 -13.70
CA ALA A 169 12.61 -14.08 -13.18
C ALA A 169 12.47 -12.79 -12.36
N ASN A 170 11.55 -11.91 -12.72
CA ASN A 170 11.27 -10.68 -11.98
C ASN A 170 10.60 -10.91 -10.62
N ARG A 171 10.00 -12.08 -10.39
CA ARG A 171 9.31 -12.44 -9.13
C ARG A 171 8.32 -11.34 -8.68
N SER A 172 7.62 -10.75 -9.64
CA SER A 172 6.75 -9.61 -9.36
C SER A 172 5.71 -9.92 -8.28
N PRO A 173 5.63 -9.12 -7.21
CA PRO A 173 4.59 -9.27 -6.19
C PRO A 173 3.19 -8.89 -6.72
N ASN A 174 3.12 -8.21 -7.88
CA ASN A 174 1.89 -7.74 -8.49
C ASN A 174 1.35 -8.66 -9.60
N TRP A 175 2.04 -9.78 -9.90
CA TRP A 175 1.61 -10.68 -10.96
C TRP A 175 0.15 -11.13 -10.79
N SER A 176 -0.25 -11.55 -9.60
CA SER A 176 -1.62 -11.98 -9.34
C SER A 176 -2.67 -10.90 -9.63
N GLY A 177 -2.32 -9.62 -9.43
CA GLY A 177 -3.17 -8.50 -9.82
C GLY A 177 -3.27 -8.36 -11.35
N VAL A 178 -2.14 -8.42 -12.06
CA VAL A 178 -2.09 -8.33 -13.52
C VAL A 178 -2.82 -9.51 -14.18
N GLU A 179 -2.74 -10.70 -13.60
CA GLU A 179 -3.45 -11.88 -14.07
C GLU A 179 -4.97 -11.69 -14.08
N THR A 180 -5.52 -10.92 -13.14
CA THR A 180 -6.97 -10.59 -13.12
C THR A 180 -7.42 -9.68 -14.26
N PHE A 181 -6.50 -9.06 -14.97
CA PHE A 181 -6.81 -8.27 -16.18
C PHE A 181 -7.29 -9.14 -17.34
N MET A 182 -7.04 -10.44 -17.27
CA MET A 182 -7.45 -11.43 -18.28
C MET A 182 -6.91 -11.15 -19.68
N ILE A 183 -5.69 -10.65 -19.79
CA ILE A 183 -5.00 -10.40 -21.08
C ILE A 183 -4.73 -11.75 -21.77
N ALA A 184 -5.31 -11.95 -22.94
CA ALA A 184 -5.22 -13.21 -23.67
C ALA A 184 -3.76 -13.57 -24.01
N GLY A 185 -3.33 -14.78 -23.69
CA GLY A 185 -2.00 -15.32 -23.99
C GLY A 185 -0.89 -14.90 -23.00
N LEU A 186 -1.13 -13.94 -22.09
CA LEU A 186 -0.09 -13.47 -21.18
C LEU A 186 0.21 -14.47 -20.05
N THR A 187 -0.84 -15.08 -19.48
CA THR A 187 -0.72 -16.14 -18.45
C THR A 187 -0.09 -17.40 -19.03
N GLU A 188 -0.44 -17.75 -20.26
CA GLU A 188 0.12 -18.89 -21.00
C GLU A 188 1.61 -18.70 -21.29
N LEU A 189 2.02 -17.48 -21.65
CA LEU A 189 3.43 -17.15 -21.87
C LEU A 189 4.24 -17.36 -20.58
N ARG A 190 3.74 -16.87 -19.44
CA ARG A 190 4.36 -17.11 -18.12
C ARG A 190 4.42 -18.60 -17.77
N ALA A 191 3.31 -19.34 -17.94
CA ALA A 191 3.23 -20.77 -17.65
C ALA A 191 4.26 -21.57 -18.46
N GLN A 192 4.47 -21.21 -19.73
CA GLN A 192 5.48 -21.85 -20.59
C GLN A 192 6.91 -21.58 -20.10
N ALA A 193 7.23 -20.34 -19.68
CA ALA A 193 8.54 -20.01 -19.15
C ALA A 193 8.84 -20.81 -17.86
N LEU A 194 7.85 -20.94 -16.99
CA LEU A 194 7.96 -21.75 -15.76
C LEU A 194 8.15 -23.24 -16.06
N ALA A 195 7.38 -23.80 -17.00
CA ALA A 195 7.44 -25.22 -17.36
C ALA A 195 8.76 -25.60 -18.03
N ARG A 196 9.24 -24.76 -18.93
CA ARG A 196 10.48 -25.00 -19.69
C ARG A 196 11.74 -24.65 -18.92
N LYS A 197 11.64 -23.85 -17.86
CA LYS A 197 12.78 -23.28 -17.11
C LYS A 197 13.78 -22.54 -18.00
N THR A 198 13.27 -21.89 -19.04
CA THR A 198 14.06 -21.07 -19.98
C THR A 198 13.89 -19.60 -19.66
N ALA A 199 14.77 -18.75 -20.22
CA ALA A 199 14.58 -17.30 -20.19
C ALA A 199 13.22 -16.93 -20.78
N PHE A 200 12.60 -15.88 -20.23
CA PHE A 200 11.32 -15.36 -20.72
C PHE A 200 11.51 -14.72 -22.09
N ASP A 201 10.67 -15.09 -23.03
CA ASP A 201 10.74 -14.61 -24.41
C ASP A 201 9.93 -13.31 -24.56
N TYR A 202 10.63 -12.18 -24.47
CA TYR A 202 10.03 -10.86 -24.65
C TYR A 202 9.62 -10.55 -26.08
N ASP A 203 10.18 -11.24 -27.07
CA ASP A 203 9.92 -11.00 -28.49
C ASP A 203 8.72 -11.80 -28.99
N ARG A 204 8.33 -12.84 -28.25
CA ARG A 204 7.14 -13.63 -28.59
C ARG A 204 5.88 -12.79 -28.56
N GLU A 205 5.15 -12.79 -29.66
CA GLU A 205 3.83 -12.13 -29.73
C GLU A 205 2.83 -12.73 -28.72
N VAL A 206 2.02 -11.84 -28.14
CA VAL A 206 0.92 -12.17 -27.24
C VAL A 206 -0.36 -11.60 -27.84
N ASP A 207 -1.33 -12.45 -28.12
CA ASP A 207 -2.57 -12.05 -28.82
C ASP A 207 -3.34 -10.96 -28.10
N GLY A 208 -3.31 -11.00 -26.78
CA GLY A 208 -3.97 -10.03 -25.93
C GLY A 208 -3.21 -8.72 -25.70
N LEU A 209 -1.98 -8.56 -26.22
CA LEU A 209 -1.15 -7.40 -25.92
C LEU A 209 -0.26 -7.07 -27.14
N ARG A 210 -0.72 -6.14 -27.98
CA ARG A 210 -0.07 -5.83 -29.25
C ARG A 210 0.10 -4.33 -29.47
N ALA A 211 1.28 -3.93 -29.95
CA ALA A 211 1.47 -2.68 -30.65
C ALA A 211 1.04 -2.89 -32.12
N LEU A 212 -0.05 -2.26 -32.56
CA LEU A 212 -0.54 -2.39 -33.94
C LEU A 212 0.29 -1.55 -34.91
N ASP A 213 0.78 -0.42 -34.42
CA ASP A 213 1.73 0.47 -35.07
C ASP A 213 2.54 1.20 -33.99
N ARG A 214 3.34 2.20 -34.38
CA ARG A 214 4.23 2.95 -33.49
C ARG A 214 3.49 3.57 -32.28
N TYR A 215 2.23 3.98 -32.46
CA TYR A 215 1.47 4.74 -31.47
C TYR A 215 0.13 4.10 -31.10
N THR A 216 -0.18 2.91 -31.60
CA THR A 216 -1.45 2.25 -31.32
C THR A 216 -1.22 0.95 -30.55
N LEU A 217 -1.75 0.91 -29.32
CA LEU A 217 -1.73 -0.25 -28.43
C LEU A 217 -3.11 -0.91 -28.40
N ARG A 218 -3.17 -2.24 -28.49
CA ARG A 218 -4.39 -3.00 -28.36
C ARG A 218 -4.25 -4.06 -27.27
N PHE A 219 -5.25 -4.08 -26.39
CA PHE A 219 -5.49 -5.15 -25.43
C PHE A 219 -6.67 -5.99 -25.89
N THR A 220 -6.54 -7.32 -25.82
CA THR A 220 -7.64 -8.28 -26.03
C THR A 220 -7.74 -9.16 -24.79
N LEU A 221 -8.92 -9.19 -24.17
CA LEU A 221 -9.18 -9.86 -22.91
C LEU A 221 -9.98 -11.14 -23.16
N THR A 222 -9.76 -12.15 -22.33
CA THR A 222 -10.50 -13.42 -22.40
C THR A 222 -11.91 -13.30 -21.83
N GLN A 223 -12.18 -12.25 -21.03
CA GLN A 223 -13.48 -11.98 -20.40
C GLN A 223 -13.84 -10.49 -20.51
N PRO A 224 -15.13 -10.12 -20.49
CA PRO A 224 -15.56 -8.72 -20.41
C PRO A 224 -14.95 -8.01 -19.18
N ARG A 225 -14.42 -6.80 -19.38
CA ARG A 225 -13.91 -5.95 -18.29
C ARG A 225 -14.25 -4.49 -18.57
N PRO A 226 -15.46 -4.01 -18.26
CA PRO A 226 -15.88 -2.64 -18.57
C PRO A 226 -15.00 -1.54 -17.95
N ARG A 227 -14.32 -1.85 -16.86
CA ARG A 227 -13.43 -0.91 -16.14
C ARG A 227 -11.94 -1.18 -16.34
N PHE A 228 -11.58 -1.94 -17.37
CA PHE A 228 -10.17 -2.27 -17.65
C PHE A 228 -9.28 -1.03 -17.72
N TYR A 229 -9.79 0.07 -18.31
CA TYR A 229 -9.05 1.32 -18.49
C TYR A 229 -8.61 1.98 -17.16
N GLU A 230 -9.33 1.73 -16.06
CA GLU A 230 -8.95 2.25 -14.74
C GLU A 230 -7.59 1.71 -14.28
N ASN A 231 -7.30 0.45 -14.62
CA ASN A 231 -5.99 -0.15 -14.31
C ASN A 231 -4.86 0.48 -15.11
N LEU A 232 -5.17 1.13 -16.24
CA LEU A 232 -4.20 1.80 -17.10
C LEU A 232 -3.85 3.22 -16.60
N ALA A 233 -4.38 3.66 -15.46
CA ALA A 233 -4.12 4.95 -14.83
C ALA A 233 -3.10 4.89 -13.66
N GLY A 234 -2.52 3.73 -13.39
CA GLY A 234 -1.54 3.53 -12.32
C GLY A 234 -0.11 3.78 -12.79
N SER A 235 0.35 5.03 -12.80
CA SER A 235 1.72 5.39 -13.22
C SER A 235 2.80 4.77 -12.34
N ASP A 236 2.48 4.44 -11.10
CA ASP A 236 3.37 3.80 -10.14
C ASP A 236 3.75 2.36 -10.54
N LEU A 237 2.84 1.65 -11.20
CA LEU A 237 3.04 0.26 -11.61
C LEU A 237 3.08 0.09 -13.14
N PHE A 238 2.20 0.77 -13.88
CA PHE A 238 1.98 0.50 -15.31
C PHE A 238 2.52 1.59 -16.23
N GLY A 239 3.48 2.38 -15.74
CA GLY A 239 4.23 3.33 -16.58
C GLY A 239 5.10 2.62 -17.61
N ALA A 240 5.32 3.30 -18.74
CA ALA A 240 6.17 2.80 -19.82
C ALA A 240 7.62 2.64 -19.39
N VAL A 241 8.27 1.57 -19.84
CA VAL A 241 9.67 1.26 -19.55
C VAL A 241 10.42 0.97 -20.84
N ALA A 242 11.54 1.64 -21.06
CA ALA A 242 12.39 1.39 -22.24
C ALA A 242 13.20 0.10 -22.06
N ARG A 243 13.09 -0.83 -23.01
CA ARG A 243 13.78 -2.13 -22.99
C ARG A 243 15.30 -1.96 -22.91
N GLU A 244 15.85 -1.02 -23.65
CA GLU A 244 17.28 -0.73 -23.72
C GLU A 244 17.87 -0.37 -22.36
N VAL A 245 17.11 0.33 -21.52
CA VAL A 245 17.51 0.69 -20.15
C VAL A 245 17.55 -0.55 -19.27
N VAL A 246 16.50 -1.39 -19.33
CA VAL A 246 16.45 -2.62 -18.53
C VAL A 246 17.57 -3.57 -18.92
N GLU A 247 17.83 -3.76 -20.21
CA GLU A 247 18.90 -4.63 -20.73
C GLU A 247 20.29 -4.11 -20.35
N ARG A 248 20.48 -2.79 -20.37
CA ARG A 248 21.76 -2.18 -19.99
C ARG A 248 22.10 -2.37 -18.52
N TYR A 249 21.13 -2.13 -17.62
CA TYR A 249 21.38 -2.10 -16.18
C TYR A 249 21.08 -3.44 -15.48
N GLY A 250 20.34 -4.34 -16.11
CA GLY A 250 20.06 -5.69 -15.58
C GLY A 250 19.56 -5.65 -14.12
N ASP A 251 20.23 -6.31 -13.22
CA ASP A 251 19.87 -6.37 -11.80
C ASP A 251 19.98 -5.03 -11.07
N GLN A 252 20.65 -4.03 -11.67
CA GLN A 252 20.80 -2.69 -11.11
C GLN A 252 19.73 -1.71 -11.59
N ILE A 253 18.75 -2.16 -12.37
CA ILE A 253 17.68 -1.33 -12.95
C ILE A 253 16.93 -0.50 -11.90
N GLU A 254 16.79 -1.02 -10.69
CA GLU A 254 16.12 -0.33 -9.60
C GLU A 254 16.81 0.97 -9.14
N ALA A 255 18.12 1.11 -9.39
CA ALA A 255 18.89 2.32 -9.11
C ALA A 255 19.02 3.25 -10.32
N HIS A 256 18.55 2.82 -11.49
CA HIS A 256 18.60 3.54 -12.77
C HIS A 256 17.20 3.67 -13.40
N PRO A 257 16.21 4.22 -12.68
CA PRO A 257 14.87 4.39 -13.23
C PRO A 257 14.87 5.51 -14.28
N VAL A 258 14.49 5.16 -15.51
CA VAL A 258 14.39 6.09 -16.64
C VAL A 258 12.99 6.01 -17.22
N GLY A 259 12.27 7.12 -17.19
CA GLY A 259 10.90 7.21 -17.68
C GLY A 259 10.63 8.50 -18.44
N THR A 260 9.38 8.73 -18.77
CA THR A 260 8.92 9.91 -19.52
C THR A 260 8.41 11.01 -18.59
N GLY A 261 8.45 10.79 -17.27
CA GLY A 261 7.83 11.63 -16.25
C GLY A 261 8.54 12.96 -15.97
N PRO A 262 7.90 13.80 -15.12
CA PRO A 262 8.33 15.17 -14.85
C PRO A 262 9.61 15.28 -14.02
N PHE A 263 10.03 14.20 -13.36
CA PHE A 263 11.24 14.18 -12.55
C PHE A 263 12.16 13.03 -12.94
N ARG A 264 13.44 13.18 -12.58
CA ARG A 264 14.47 12.15 -12.68
C ARG A 264 15.14 11.94 -11.33
N LEU A 265 15.55 10.71 -11.04
CA LEU A 265 16.34 10.38 -9.86
C LEU A 265 17.76 10.92 -10.01
N VAL A 266 18.27 11.65 -9.02
CA VAL A 266 19.67 12.16 -8.99
C VAL A 266 20.47 11.61 -7.82
N GLN A 267 19.81 11.18 -6.76
CA GLN A 267 20.47 10.55 -5.63
C GLN A 267 19.54 9.55 -4.96
N TRP A 268 20.04 8.37 -4.67
CA TRP A 268 19.38 7.37 -3.87
C TRP A 268 20.34 6.76 -2.85
N ARG A 269 20.15 7.12 -1.60
CA ARG A 269 20.76 6.46 -0.45
C ARG A 269 19.67 5.69 0.26
N ARG A 270 19.65 4.37 0.07
CA ARG A 270 18.62 3.48 0.61
C ARG A 270 18.36 3.77 2.08
N SER A 271 17.09 3.79 2.47
CA SER A 271 16.62 4.02 3.84
C SER A 271 17.15 5.30 4.49
N SER A 272 17.54 6.31 3.71
CA SER A 272 18.11 7.55 4.24
C SER A 272 17.65 8.79 3.47
N ARG A 273 18.04 8.91 2.21
CA ARG A 273 17.76 10.11 1.42
C ARG A 273 17.59 9.80 -0.05
N ILE A 274 16.56 10.41 -0.63
CA ILE A 274 16.25 10.32 -2.06
C ILE A 274 16.10 11.74 -2.61
N VAL A 275 16.69 12.01 -3.76
CA VAL A 275 16.61 13.32 -4.39
C VAL A 275 16.18 13.17 -5.84
N PHE A 276 15.16 13.93 -6.18
CA PHE A 276 14.68 14.10 -7.55
C PHE A 276 14.89 15.51 -8.02
N GLU A 277 15.14 15.67 -9.30
CA GLU A 277 15.16 16.96 -9.99
C GLU A 277 14.19 16.92 -11.16
N ARG A 278 13.71 18.11 -11.54
CA ARG A 278 12.92 18.29 -12.75
C ARG A 278 13.63 17.64 -13.93
N ASN A 279 12.89 16.86 -14.71
CA ASN A 279 13.38 16.33 -15.98
C ASN A 279 13.44 17.48 -17.01
N PRO A 280 14.63 17.87 -17.48
CA PRO A 280 14.75 18.99 -18.44
C PRO A 280 14.11 18.68 -19.80
N GLY A 281 14.02 17.38 -20.15
CA GLY A 281 13.36 16.89 -21.38
C GLY A 281 11.86 16.69 -21.24
N PHE A 282 11.26 16.97 -20.07
CA PHE A 282 9.82 16.79 -19.90
C PHE A 282 9.03 17.75 -20.80
N ARG A 283 8.05 17.17 -21.50
CA ARG A 283 7.20 17.91 -22.44
C ARG A 283 6.44 19.06 -21.78
N GLU A 284 5.92 19.96 -22.57
CA GLU A 284 5.01 20.99 -22.06
C GLU A 284 3.68 20.33 -21.62
N MET A 285 3.36 20.50 -20.36
CA MET A 285 2.10 20.08 -19.75
C MET A 285 1.61 21.20 -18.83
N LEU A 286 0.37 21.62 -18.97
CA LEU A 286 -0.21 22.70 -18.18
C LEU A 286 -1.13 22.13 -17.10
N TYR A 287 -1.22 22.84 -15.98
CA TYR A 287 -2.15 22.50 -14.90
C TYR A 287 -3.58 22.79 -15.34
N ASP A 288 -4.42 21.75 -15.39
CA ASP A 288 -5.80 21.79 -15.91
C ASP A 288 -6.78 20.93 -15.10
N ALA A 289 -6.56 20.79 -13.79
CA ALA A 289 -7.43 19.99 -12.91
C ALA A 289 -8.89 20.44 -12.95
N GLU A 290 -9.81 19.51 -12.66
CA GLU A 290 -11.26 19.69 -12.79
C GLU A 290 -12.00 19.49 -11.46
N PRO A 291 -11.85 20.37 -10.45
CA PRO A 291 -12.62 20.28 -9.21
C PRO A 291 -14.12 20.50 -9.48
N ALA A 292 -14.98 19.87 -8.67
CA ALA A 292 -16.42 20.12 -8.73
C ALA A 292 -16.75 21.60 -8.46
N ALA A 293 -17.86 22.07 -9.01
CA ALA A 293 -18.25 23.48 -8.91
C ALA A 293 -18.50 23.94 -7.46
N ASP A 294 -18.95 23.04 -6.59
CA ASP A 294 -19.21 23.25 -5.17
C ASP A 294 -17.99 22.96 -4.27
N ASP A 295 -16.86 22.50 -4.84
CA ASP A 295 -15.61 22.27 -4.13
C ASP A 295 -14.82 23.58 -3.98
N VAL A 296 -15.17 24.37 -2.97
CA VAL A 296 -14.58 25.70 -2.72
C VAL A 296 -13.04 25.65 -2.62
N GLU A 297 -12.48 24.63 -1.95
CA GLU A 297 -11.04 24.46 -1.80
C GLU A 297 -10.36 24.10 -3.13
N GLY A 298 -10.91 23.15 -3.86
CA GLY A 298 -10.43 22.76 -5.18
C GLY A 298 -10.50 23.90 -6.19
N GLN A 299 -11.59 24.69 -6.19
CA GLN A 299 -11.74 25.86 -7.05
C GLN A 299 -10.69 26.96 -6.72
N ALA A 300 -10.38 27.18 -5.44
CA ALA A 300 -9.35 28.11 -5.03
C ALA A 300 -7.94 27.67 -5.49
N VAL A 301 -7.64 26.36 -5.42
CA VAL A 301 -6.37 25.80 -5.94
C VAL A 301 -6.31 25.95 -7.46
N LEU A 302 -7.39 25.59 -8.17
CA LEU A 302 -7.46 25.77 -9.62
C LEU A 302 -7.23 27.21 -10.06
N ALA A 303 -7.92 28.18 -9.43
CA ALA A 303 -7.77 29.60 -9.75
C ALA A 303 -6.31 30.08 -9.61
N ARG A 304 -5.54 29.52 -8.68
CA ARG A 304 -4.15 29.89 -8.45
C ARG A 304 -3.16 29.22 -9.41
N LEU A 305 -3.46 28.00 -9.88
CA LEU A 305 -2.50 27.15 -10.61
C LEU A 305 -2.84 26.91 -12.07
N LYS A 306 -4.08 27.18 -12.51
CA LYS A 306 -4.54 26.93 -13.89
C LYS A 306 -3.61 27.53 -14.93
N GLY A 307 -3.26 26.75 -15.93
CA GLY A 307 -2.42 27.14 -17.05
C GLY A 307 -0.92 27.27 -16.71
N ARG A 308 -0.51 26.96 -15.49
CA ARG A 308 0.92 26.95 -15.14
C ARG A 308 1.59 25.69 -15.67
N ARG A 309 2.83 25.82 -16.16
CA ARG A 309 3.62 24.69 -16.67
C ARG A 309 4.02 23.74 -15.54
N LEU A 310 3.84 22.45 -15.75
CA LEU A 310 4.23 21.36 -14.85
C LEU A 310 5.64 20.82 -15.20
N PRO A 311 6.39 20.31 -14.23
CA PRO A 311 6.21 20.48 -12.78
C PRO A 311 6.53 21.93 -12.36
N MET A 312 5.88 22.43 -11.31
CA MET A 312 6.09 23.79 -10.83
C MET A 312 7.25 23.90 -9.84
N ILE A 313 7.71 22.78 -9.29
CA ILE A 313 8.87 22.67 -8.40
C ILE A 313 10.07 22.11 -9.17
N ASP A 314 11.28 22.44 -8.70
CA ASP A 314 12.52 22.07 -9.38
C ASP A 314 13.16 20.81 -8.79
N ARG A 315 12.93 20.58 -7.49
CA ARG A 315 13.61 19.55 -6.73
C ARG A 315 12.70 18.99 -5.63
N VAL A 316 12.81 17.69 -5.38
CA VAL A 316 12.18 17.01 -4.24
C VAL A 316 13.27 16.30 -3.45
N GLU A 317 13.31 16.54 -2.15
CA GLU A 317 14.20 15.88 -1.22
C GLU A 317 13.38 15.08 -0.22
N VAL A 318 13.51 13.76 -0.27
CA VAL A 318 12.86 12.84 0.64
C VAL A 318 13.88 12.32 1.63
N SER A 319 13.60 12.50 2.92
CA SER A 319 14.36 11.90 4.02
C SER A 319 13.55 10.73 4.60
N VAL A 320 14.21 9.64 4.99
CA VAL A 320 13.55 8.54 5.70
C VAL A 320 13.70 8.77 7.20
N ILE A 321 12.58 9.01 7.89
CA ILE A 321 12.52 9.24 9.34
C ILE A 321 11.42 8.34 9.91
N GLU A 322 11.76 7.14 10.32
CA GLU A 322 10.80 6.10 10.72
C GLU A 322 10.10 6.44 12.04
N GLU A 323 10.84 6.99 12.99
CA GLU A 323 10.31 7.34 14.30
C GLU A 323 9.38 8.56 14.26
N GLN A 324 8.23 8.47 14.90
CA GLN A 324 7.19 9.51 14.86
C GLN A 324 7.66 10.84 15.46
N GLN A 325 8.38 10.80 16.59
CA GLN A 325 8.80 12.01 17.28
C GLN A 325 9.85 12.80 16.48
N PRO A 326 10.96 12.22 15.98
CA PRO A 326 11.90 12.93 15.10
C PRO A 326 11.22 13.48 13.84
N ARG A 327 10.29 12.75 13.23
CA ARG A 327 9.55 13.22 12.04
C ARG A 327 8.64 14.40 12.38
N TRP A 328 7.95 14.37 13.51
CA TRP A 328 7.17 15.52 13.99
C TRP A 328 8.05 16.72 14.28
N LEU A 329 9.21 16.52 14.92
CA LEU A 329 10.17 17.60 15.19
C LEU A 329 10.73 18.20 13.91
N SER A 330 11.12 17.42 12.91
CA SER A 330 11.61 17.93 11.62
C SER A 330 10.57 18.83 10.91
N PHE A 331 9.27 18.53 11.08
CA PHE A 331 8.23 19.41 10.58
C PHE A 331 8.09 20.68 11.41
N VAL A 332 7.99 20.61 12.74
CA VAL A 332 7.77 21.81 13.56
C VAL A 332 8.98 22.75 13.60
N THR A 333 10.21 22.26 13.37
CA THR A 333 11.41 23.08 13.20
C THR A 333 11.52 23.73 11.83
N GLY A 334 10.76 23.24 10.83
CA GLY A 334 10.77 23.76 9.46
C GLY A 334 11.83 23.10 8.56
N GLU A 335 12.43 21.99 8.99
CA GLU A 335 13.32 21.18 8.15
C GLU A 335 12.55 20.45 7.05
N ALA A 336 11.31 20.03 7.32
CA ALA A 336 10.37 19.51 6.33
C ALA A 336 9.28 20.54 6.04
N ASP A 337 8.88 20.67 4.76
CA ASP A 337 7.81 21.58 4.30
C ASP A 337 6.43 20.96 4.47
N PHE A 338 6.40 19.65 4.58
CA PHE A 338 5.20 18.81 4.61
C PHE A 338 5.41 17.59 5.51
N ILE A 339 4.39 17.25 6.25
CA ILE A 339 4.30 15.98 7.00
C ILE A 339 3.01 15.27 6.64
N GLU A 340 3.11 14.04 6.18
CA GLU A 340 1.96 13.16 5.98
C GLU A 340 1.73 12.25 7.18
N ARG A 341 0.48 11.85 7.39
CA ARG A 341 0.11 10.85 8.40
C ARG A 341 0.67 11.20 9.79
N VAL A 342 0.31 12.39 10.27
CA VAL A 342 0.66 12.80 11.65
C VAL A 342 0.28 11.69 12.62
N GLY A 343 1.24 11.23 13.42
CA GLY A 343 1.03 10.11 14.35
C GLY A 343 -0.04 10.41 15.38
N ALA A 344 -0.80 9.39 15.80
CA ALA A 344 -1.92 9.53 16.73
C ALA A 344 -1.54 10.26 18.03
N ASP A 345 -0.32 10.05 18.52
CA ASP A 345 0.18 10.70 19.75
C ASP A 345 0.35 12.22 19.58
N PHE A 346 0.55 12.71 18.35
CA PHE A 346 0.73 14.13 18.06
C PHE A 346 -0.55 14.82 17.57
N ILE A 347 -1.62 14.09 17.28
CA ILE A 347 -2.87 14.67 16.78
C ILE A 347 -3.45 15.74 17.71
N SER A 348 -3.44 15.48 19.01
CA SER A 348 -3.94 16.46 19.99
C SER A 348 -3.09 17.72 20.09
N LEU A 349 -1.80 17.65 19.72
CA LEU A 349 -0.88 18.79 19.65
C LEU A 349 -0.95 19.50 18.29
N ALA A 350 -1.18 18.75 17.21
CA ALA A 350 -1.24 19.26 15.86
C ALA A 350 -2.60 19.89 15.52
N MET A 351 -3.68 19.17 15.84
CA MET A 351 -5.06 19.56 15.50
C MET A 351 -6.04 19.29 16.64
N PRO A 352 -5.94 20.01 17.77
CA PRO A 352 -6.90 19.89 18.87
C PRO A 352 -8.32 20.22 18.39
N GLY A 353 -9.25 19.31 18.63
CA GLY A 353 -10.64 19.47 18.16
C GLY A 353 -10.82 19.56 16.65
N GLY A 354 -9.89 18.99 15.87
CA GLY A 354 -9.93 19.00 14.40
C GLY A 354 -9.49 20.31 13.74
N LYS A 355 -8.97 21.27 14.52
CA LYS A 355 -8.44 22.56 14.03
C LYS A 355 -6.94 22.63 14.27
N VAL A 356 -6.21 23.23 13.32
CA VAL A 356 -4.77 23.45 13.49
C VAL A 356 -4.49 24.21 14.79
N ALA A 357 -3.54 23.70 15.57
CA ALA A 357 -3.17 24.29 16.85
C ALA A 357 -2.77 25.77 16.70
N PRO A 358 -3.12 26.67 17.67
CA PRO A 358 -2.91 28.11 17.52
C PRO A 358 -1.46 28.54 17.23
N ASN A 359 -0.48 27.84 17.80
CA ASN A 359 0.95 28.09 17.58
C ASN A 359 1.38 27.75 16.14
N LEU A 360 0.81 26.70 15.54
CA LEU A 360 1.05 26.31 14.16
C LEU A 360 0.26 27.21 13.18
N ALA A 361 -0.99 27.53 13.52
CA ALA A 361 -1.82 28.43 12.72
C ALA A 361 -1.19 29.85 12.59
N LYS A 362 -0.56 30.37 13.64
CA LYS A 362 0.20 31.64 13.60
C LYS A 362 1.36 31.61 12.61
N ARG A 363 1.91 30.43 12.31
CA ARG A 363 2.95 30.21 11.29
C ARG A 363 2.37 29.93 9.91
N GLY A 364 1.04 30.04 9.74
CA GLY A 364 0.33 29.76 8.49
C GLY A 364 0.24 28.27 8.12
N VAL A 365 0.56 27.37 9.05
CA VAL A 365 0.47 25.92 8.81
C VAL A 365 -0.98 25.54 8.51
N ARG A 366 -1.17 24.68 7.49
CA ARG A 366 -2.45 24.13 7.07
C ARG A 366 -2.53 22.66 7.48
N GLY A 367 -3.72 22.21 7.84
CA GLY A 367 -4.01 20.83 8.18
C GLY A 367 -5.05 20.25 7.24
N TYR A 368 -4.85 19.01 6.80
CA TYR A 368 -5.73 18.30 5.88
C TYR A 368 -6.14 16.98 6.52
N GLN A 369 -7.43 16.76 6.62
CA GLN A 369 -7.97 15.50 7.15
C GLN A 369 -8.81 14.82 6.07
N GLN A 370 -8.52 13.56 5.79
CA GLN A 370 -9.24 12.78 4.81
C GLN A 370 -9.43 11.34 5.29
N VAL A 371 -10.62 10.80 5.09
CA VAL A 371 -10.86 9.37 5.24
C VAL A 371 -10.05 8.64 4.18
N GLU A 372 -9.33 7.58 4.56
CA GLU A 372 -8.65 6.72 3.59
C GLU A 372 -9.67 5.81 2.87
N PRO A 373 -9.44 5.47 1.60
CA PRO A 373 -10.17 4.43 0.89
C PRO A 373 -9.76 3.05 1.40
N GLY A 374 -10.06 2.76 2.66
CA GLY A 374 -9.58 1.54 3.30
C GLY A 374 -10.36 1.15 4.54
N ASN A 375 -10.23 -0.11 4.91
CA ASN A 375 -10.84 -0.69 6.11
C ASN A 375 -9.79 -1.40 6.96
N THR A 376 -9.93 -1.31 8.27
CA THR A 376 -9.32 -2.28 9.19
C THR A 376 -10.35 -3.35 9.51
N MET A 377 -9.91 -4.58 9.63
CA MET A 377 -10.79 -5.72 9.82
C MET A 377 -10.17 -6.75 10.76
N LEU A 378 -11.02 -7.48 11.46
CA LEU A 378 -10.71 -8.75 12.10
C LEU A 378 -11.29 -9.86 11.22
N PHE A 379 -10.60 -10.95 10.98
CA PHE A 379 -11.13 -12.04 10.19
C PHE A 379 -10.88 -13.41 10.81
N PHE A 380 -11.75 -14.34 10.44
CA PHE A 380 -11.85 -15.67 11.01
C PHE A 380 -11.46 -16.71 9.97
N ASN A 381 -10.63 -17.67 10.36
CA ASN A 381 -10.33 -18.79 9.49
C ASN A 381 -11.56 -19.70 9.37
N MET A 382 -12.17 -19.72 8.18
CA MET A 382 -13.39 -20.50 7.93
C MET A 382 -13.15 -22.02 7.90
N ASP A 383 -11.90 -22.47 7.86
CA ASP A 383 -11.54 -23.89 8.04
C ASP A 383 -11.31 -24.24 9.54
N SER A 384 -11.33 -23.27 10.45
CA SER A 384 -11.18 -23.52 11.89
C SER A 384 -12.41 -24.25 12.46
N PRO A 385 -12.23 -25.29 13.27
CA PRO A 385 -13.35 -26.01 13.90
C PRO A 385 -14.08 -25.19 14.98
N ILE A 386 -13.50 -24.05 15.42
CA ILE A 386 -14.08 -23.19 16.44
C ILE A 386 -14.82 -22.00 15.81
N VAL A 387 -14.11 -21.14 15.07
CA VAL A 387 -14.68 -19.91 14.49
C VAL A 387 -15.15 -20.07 13.05
N GLY A 388 -14.70 -21.11 12.37
CA GLY A 388 -15.00 -21.40 10.97
C GLY A 388 -16.34 -22.08 10.75
N GLY A 389 -16.61 -22.41 9.47
CA GLY A 389 -17.82 -23.12 9.04
C GLY A 389 -19.04 -22.23 8.84
N MET A 390 -20.09 -22.87 8.28
CA MET A 390 -21.33 -22.20 7.86
C MET A 390 -22.55 -22.61 8.71
N ALA A 391 -22.36 -23.50 9.70
CA ALA A 391 -23.44 -23.93 10.57
C ALA A 391 -23.96 -22.75 11.43
N PRO A 392 -25.26 -22.73 11.79
CA PRO A 392 -25.88 -21.60 12.50
C PRO A 392 -25.14 -21.18 13.77
N HIS A 393 -24.65 -22.14 14.60
CA HIS A 393 -23.89 -21.84 15.81
C HIS A 393 -22.52 -21.19 15.53
N GLN A 394 -21.86 -21.56 14.42
CA GLN A 394 -20.57 -20.96 14.01
C GLN A 394 -20.76 -19.54 13.50
N VAL A 395 -21.80 -19.29 12.69
CA VAL A 395 -22.20 -17.95 12.26
C VAL A 395 -22.55 -17.08 13.46
N ALA A 396 -23.35 -17.64 14.40
CA ALA A 396 -23.74 -16.95 15.64
C ALA A 396 -22.53 -16.56 16.48
N LEU A 397 -21.53 -17.44 16.62
CA LEU A 397 -20.28 -17.11 17.33
C LEU A 397 -19.56 -15.93 16.70
N ARG A 398 -19.35 -15.90 15.37
CA ARG A 398 -18.68 -14.77 14.72
C ARG A 398 -19.46 -13.46 14.88
N ARG A 399 -20.79 -13.51 14.74
CA ARG A 399 -21.64 -12.33 14.96
C ARG A 399 -21.61 -11.87 16.40
N ALA A 400 -21.64 -12.78 17.38
CA ALA A 400 -21.50 -12.44 18.80
C ALA A 400 -20.15 -11.81 19.11
N ILE A 401 -19.06 -12.34 18.57
CA ILE A 401 -17.74 -11.69 18.63
C ILE A 401 -17.81 -10.27 18.04
N GLY A 402 -18.43 -10.12 16.87
CA GLY A 402 -18.60 -8.81 16.23
C GLY A 402 -19.34 -7.79 17.10
N LEU A 403 -20.45 -8.20 17.73
CA LEU A 403 -21.27 -7.36 18.62
C LEU A 403 -20.57 -7.04 19.96
N ALA A 404 -19.65 -7.88 20.41
CA ALA A 404 -18.90 -7.66 21.64
C ALA A 404 -17.81 -6.58 21.50
N LEU A 405 -17.40 -6.21 20.26
CA LEU A 405 -16.27 -5.30 20.02
C LEU A 405 -16.70 -3.83 20.06
N ASP A 406 -16.26 -3.08 21.07
CA ASP A 406 -16.48 -1.63 21.19
C ASP A 406 -15.56 -0.84 20.24
N THR A 407 -15.95 -0.79 18.97
CA THR A 407 -15.20 -0.04 17.95
C THR A 407 -15.23 1.47 18.18
N ARG A 408 -16.28 2.02 18.83
CA ARG A 408 -16.32 3.46 19.18
C ARG A 408 -15.26 3.80 20.22
N ARG A 409 -15.04 2.91 21.18
CA ARG A 409 -13.97 3.06 22.17
C ARG A 409 -12.58 2.96 21.54
N GLU A 410 -12.39 2.09 20.55
CA GLU A 410 -11.17 2.06 19.73
C GLU A 410 -10.93 3.42 19.07
N ILE A 411 -11.94 3.99 18.40
CA ILE A 411 -11.82 5.28 17.73
C ILE A 411 -11.43 6.39 18.74
N SER A 412 -12.11 6.46 19.87
CA SER A 412 -11.90 7.54 20.85
C SER A 412 -10.57 7.42 21.60
N LEU A 413 -10.22 6.21 22.08
CA LEU A 413 -9.06 6.02 22.94
C LEU A 413 -7.76 5.77 22.18
N LEU A 414 -7.79 4.87 21.19
CA LEU A 414 -6.58 4.45 20.49
C LEU A 414 -6.30 5.31 19.27
N ARG A 415 -7.33 5.68 18.53
CA ARG A 415 -7.18 6.47 17.30
C ARG A 415 -7.38 7.98 17.51
N LYS A 416 -7.68 8.41 18.73
CA LYS A 416 -7.87 9.84 19.06
C LYS A 416 -8.85 10.55 18.10
N GLY A 417 -9.92 9.87 17.70
CA GLY A 417 -10.92 10.39 16.75
C GLY A 417 -10.53 10.24 15.28
N GLN A 418 -9.35 9.70 14.95
CA GLN A 418 -8.86 9.58 13.57
C GLN A 418 -9.38 8.31 12.88
N ALA A 419 -10.68 8.09 12.90
CA ALA A 419 -11.35 7.04 12.15
C ALA A 419 -12.87 7.23 12.14
N ILE A 420 -13.53 6.61 11.16
CA ILE A 420 -14.98 6.41 11.10
C ILE A 420 -15.32 4.92 11.18
N LEU A 421 -16.53 4.58 11.58
CA LEU A 421 -17.00 3.19 11.63
C LEU A 421 -17.17 2.63 10.21
N SER A 422 -16.64 1.44 9.95
CA SER A 422 -16.89 0.71 8.71
C SER A 422 -18.13 -0.17 8.85
N GLN A 423 -19.05 -0.08 7.88
CA GLN A 423 -20.34 -0.76 7.86
C GLN A 423 -20.34 -1.99 6.95
N SER A 424 -19.42 -2.05 6.01
CA SER A 424 -19.34 -3.09 4.97
C SER A 424 -17.89 -3.28 4.51
N PRO A 425 -17.58 -4.34 3.74
CA PRO A 425 -16.29 -4.48 3.08
C PRO A 425 -15.99 -3.39 2.05
N ILE A 426 -17.03 -2.78 1.44
CA ILE A 426 -16.83 -1.72 0.45
C ILE A 426 -16.24 -0.48 1.12
N MET A 427 -15.19 0.03 0.51
CA MET A 427 -14.37 1.11 1.07
C MET A 427 -14.86 2.50 0.65
N PRO A 428 -14.65 3.55 1.45
CA PRO A 428 -14.95 4.92 1.04
C PRO A 428 -14.32 5.26 -0.31
N PHE A 429 -14.99 6.10 -1.09
CA PHE A 429 -14.61 6.59 -2.43
C PHE A 429 -14.62 5.54 -3.55
N THR A 430 -15.03 4.31 -3.28
CA THR A 430 -15.16 3.27 -4.31
C THR A 430 -16.61 3.10 -4.73
N SER A 431 -16.84 2.60 -5.96
CA SER A 431 -18.20 2.24 -6.42
C SER A 431 -18.84 1.24 -5.47
N GLY A 432 -20.15 1.29 -5.31
CA GLY A 432 -20.91 0.48 -4.35
C GLY A 432 -20.76 0.89 -2.88
N TYR A 433 -19.95 1.93 -2.55
CA TYR A 433 -19.91 2.49 -1.20
C TYR A 433 -21.13 3.38 -0.94
N ASP A 434 -21.89 3.02 0.08
CA ASP A 434 -23.01 3.82 0.55
C ASP A 434 -22.75 4.33 1.98
N PRO A 435 -22.51 5.64 2.19
CA PRO A 435 -22.28 6.20 3.53
C PRO A 435 -23.49 6.11 4.46
N LYS A 436 -24.69 5.85 3.91
CA LYS A 436 -25.94 5.67 4.67
C LYS A 436 -26.17 4.22 5.06
N PHE A 437 -25.47 3.27 4.44
CA PHE A 437 -25.59 1.85 4.77
C PHE A 437 -25.25 1.62 6.24
N LYS A 438 -26.13 0.91 6.95
CA LYS A 438 -25.94 0.53 8.35
C LYS A 438 -26.01 -0.99 8.47
N SER A 439 -25.13 -1.53 9.29
CA SER A 439 -25.06 -2.98 9.50
C SER A 439 -24.60 -3.32 10.91
N GLU A 440 -24.77 -4.58 11.28
CA GLU A 440 -24.28 -5.17 12.52
C GLU A 440 -22.74 -5.05 12.67
N MET A 441 -22.01 -4.84 11.58
CA MET A 441 -20.55 -4.67 11.63
C MET A 441 -20.11 -3.46 12.45
N SER A 442 -20.94 -2.44 12.64
CA SER A 442 -20.61 -1.27 13.48
C SER A 442 -21.33 -1.22 14.81
N GLU A 443 -22.16 -2.22 15.09
CA GLU A 443 -22.89 -2.29 16.37
C GLU A 443 -21.98 -2.77 17.48
N TYR A 444 -22.22 -2.23 18.67
CA TYR A 444 -21.68 -2.71 19.95
C TYR A 444 -22.83 -3.01 20.88
N ASP A 445 -23.11 -4.28 21.10
CA ASP A 445 -24.20 -4.75 21.95
C ASP A 445 -23.78 -6.06 22.65
N PRO A 446 -23.07 -5.97 23.78
CA PRO A 446 -22.63 -7.14 24.52
C PRO A 446 -23.78 -7.95 25.13
N ALA A 447 -24.96 -7.34 25.37
CA ALA A 447 -26.12 -8.04 25.87
C ALA A 447 -26.70 -8.97 24.80
N ARG A 448 -26.86 -8.46 23.58
CA ARG A 448 -27.28 -9.25 22.42
C ARG A 448 -26.24 -10.31 22.06
N ALA A 449 -24.93 -10.00 22.18
CA ALA A 449 -23.87 -10.98 21.99
C ALA A 449 -24.01 -12.17 22.97
N LYS A 450 -24.24 -11.91 24.27
CA LYS A 450 -24.49 -12.94 25.27
C LYS A 450 -25.72 -13.79 24.92
N GLY A 451 -26.86 -13.13 24.64
CA GLY A 451 -28.09 -13.83 24.27
C GLY A 451 -27.92 -14.72 23.03
N LEU A 452 -27.16 -14.24 22.03
CA LEU A 452 -26.85 -15.02 20.84
C LEU A 452 -25.99 -16.26 21.17
N LEU A 453 -24.99 -16.11 22.03
CA LEU A 453 -24.16 -17.21 22.50
C LEU A 453 -24.99 -18.23 23.28
N ASP A 454 -25.88 -17.78 24.19
CA ASP A 454 -26.74 -18.63 25.01
C ASP A 454 -27.67 -19.48 24.13
N VAL A 455 -28.34 -18.87 23.15
CA VAL A 455 -29.29 -19.57 22.23
C VAL A 455 -28.60 -20.67 21.45
N TYR A 456 -27.32 -20.49 21.09
CA TYR A 456 -26.56 -21.48 20.32
C TYR A 456 -25.67 -22.39 21.18
N GLY A 457 -25.89 -22.43 22.50
CA GLY A 457 -25.29 -23.40 23.41
C GLY A 457 -23.86 -23.11 23.84
N PHE A 458 -23.36 -21.90 23.62
CA PHE A 458 -22.10 -21.43 24.22
C PHE A 458 -22.38 -20.93 25.63
N LEU A 459 -22.30 -21.82 26.62
CA LEU A 459 -22.72 -21.56 28.01
C LEU A 459 -21.52 -21.67 28.95
N ASP A 460 -21.53 -20.91 30.03
CA ASP A 460 -20.66 -21.14 31.20
C ASP A 460 -21.32 -22.24 32.06
N ARG A 461 -20.90 -23.51 31.88
CA ARG A 461 -21.49 -24.65 32.55
C ARG A 461 -20.86 -24.97 33.90
N ASN A 462 -19.64 -24.54 34.11
CA ASN A 462 -18.87 -24.81 35.32
C ASN A 462 -18.86 -23.63 36.31
N GLY A 463 -19.38 -22.45 35.88
CA GLY A 463 -19.48 -21.25 36.72
C GLY A 463 -18.16 -20.50 36.90
N ASP A 464 -17.14 -20.73 36.02
CA ASP A 464 -15.84 -20.06 36.12
C ASP A 464 -15.79 -18.69 35.42
N GLY A 465 -16.92 -18.26 34.85
CA GLY A 465 -17.05 -16.99 34.13
C GLY A 465 -16.69 -17.08 32.64
N TRP A 466 -16.29 -18.26 32.15
CA TRP A 466 -15.94 -18.48 30.77
C TRP A 466 -16.88 -19.49 30.10
N ARG A 467 -17.16 -19.26 28.85
CA ARG A 467 -18.08 -20.09 28.08
C ARG A 467 -17.38 -21.31 27.51
N GLU A 468 -18.10 -22.44 27.50
CA GLU A 468 -17.79 -23.62 26.72
C GLU A 468 -18.53 -23.60 25.39
N ARG A 469 -18.00 -24.37 24.45
CA ARG A 469 -18.64 -24.70 23.18
C ARG A 469 -19.85 -25.62 23.40
N PRO A 470 -20.76 -25.79 22.38
CA PRO A 470 -21.89 -26.69 22.49
C PRO A 470 -21.50 -28.13 22.85
N ASP A 471 -20.30 -28.58 22.48
CA ASP A 471 -19.75 -29.90 22.79
C ASP A 471 -19.13 -30.02 24.20
N GLY A 472 -19.19 -28.95 25.01
CA GLY A 472 -18.62 -28.88 26.36
C GLY A 472 -17.13 -28.55 26.42
N SER A 473 -16.45 -28.44 25.29
CA SER A 473 -15.03 -28.04 25.28
C SER A 473 -14.87 -26.53 25.52
N PRO A 474 -13.71 -26.08 26.09
CA PRO A 474 -13.47 -24.66 26.35
C PRO A 474 -13.54 -23.80 25.10
N LEU A 475 -14.20 -22.62 25.18
CA LEU A 475 -14.20 -21.63 24.12
C LEU A 475 -13.00 -20.70 24.29
N VAL A 476 -11.92 -20.98 23.59
CA VAL A 476 -10.69 -20.17 23.60
C VAL A 476 -10.39 -19.72 22.17
N LEU A 477 -10.36 -18.42 21.96
CA LEU A 477 -9.93 -17.82 20.68
C LEU A 477 -8.43 -17.58 20.68
N GLU A 478 -7.76 -17.94 19.59
CA GLU A 478 -6.36 -17.59 19.35
C GLU A 478 -6.30 -16.42 18.36
N LEU A 479 -5.74 -15.28 18.80
CA LEU A 479 -5.52 -14.09 17.96
C LEU A 479 -4.06 -14.00 17.58
N ASN A 480 -3.75 -14.08 16.30
CA ASN A 480 -2.44 -13.72 15.79
C ASN A 480 -2.26 -12.19 15.89
N THR A 481 -1.10 -11.74 16.39
CA THR A 481 -0.81 -10.31 16.59
C THR A 481 0.69 -10.03 16.47
N THR A 482 1.06 -8.75 16.58
CA THR A 482 2.46 -8.28 16.59
C THR A 482 2.79 -7.63 17.93
N SER A 483 4.09 -7.41 18.22
CA SER A 483 4.54 -6.90 19.51
C SER A 483 4.62 -5.37 19.61
N ASP A 484 4.22 -4.62 18.56
CA ASP A 484 4.25 -3.16 18.57
C ASP A 484 3.24 -2.54 19.56
N GLN A 485 3.43 -1.27 19.90
CA GLN A 485 2.62 -0.58 20.90
C GLN A 485 1.15 -0.50 20.51
N THR A 486 0.85 -0.21 19.23
CA THR A 486 -0.53 -0.09 18.74
C THR A 486 -1.26 -1.43 18.83
N SER A 487 -0.58 -2.51 18.44
CA SER A 487 -1.12 -3.87 18.54
C SER A 487 -1.40 -4.24 19.99
N ARG A 488 -0.47 -3.99 20.91
CA ARG A 488 -0.70 -4.27 22.36
C ARG A 488 -1.92 -3.56 22.93
N GLN A 489 -2.09 -2.26 22.63
CA GLN A 489 -3.25 -1.49 23.08
C GLN A 489 -4.55 -2.03 22.50
N LEU A 490 -4.53 -2.42 21.24
CA LEU A 490 -5.67 -2.99 20.56
C LEU A 490 -6.04 -4.36 21.12
N ASP A 491 -5.05 -5.22 21.35
CA ASP A 491 -5.22 -6.56 21.92
C ASP A 491 -5.79 -6.51 23.34
N GLU A 492 -5.36 -5.52 24.15
CA GLU A 492 -5.91 -5.29 25.48
C GLU A 492 -7.40 -4.91 25.41
N LEU A 493 -7.78 -4.01 24.49
CA LEU A 493 -9.18 -3.64 24.27
C LEU A 493 -10.02 -4.84 23.83
N LEU A 494 -9.53 -5.62 22.85
CA LEU A 494 -10.21 -6.82 22.36
C LEU A 494 -10.38 -7.87 23.45
N THR A 495 -9.32 -8.11 24.23
CA THR A 495 -9.37 -9.06 25.36
C THR A 495 -10.43 -8.68 26.37
N LYS A 496 -10.49 -7.39 26.78
CA LYS A 496 -11.50 -6.88 27.71
C LYS A 496 -12.92 -7.02 27.15
N ASN A 497 -13.11 -6.70 25.88
CA ASN A 497 -14.40 -6.79 25.21
C ASN A 497 -14.92 -8.23 25.15
N LEU A 498 -14.07 -9.17 24.80
CA LEU A 498 -14.43 -10.60 24.73
C LEU A 498 -14.64 -11.22 26.10
N ALA A 499 -13.81 -10.86 27.09
CA ALA A 499 -13.99 -11.30 28.47
C ALA A 499 -15.34 -10.85 29.05
N ALA A 500 -15.83 -9.65 28.69
CA ALA A 500 -17.12 -9.14 29.13
C ALA A 500 -18.32 -9.98 28.67
N VAL A 501 -18.14 -10.81 27.62
CA VAL A 501 -19.16 -11.77 27.14
C VAL A 501 -18.78 -13.24 27.40
N GLY A 502 -17.76 -13.47 28.25
CA GLY A 502 -17.35 -14.82 28.67
C GLY A 502 -16.50 -15.58 27.64
N ILE A 503 -15.88 -14.88 26.66
CA ILE A 503 -15.01 -15.51 25.66
C ILE A 503 -13.54 -15.27 26.07
N ARG A 504 -12.80 -16.38 26.24
CA ARG A 504 -11.37 -16.34 26.54
C ARG A 504 -10.56 -16.11 25.26
N MET A 505 -9.56 -15.21 25.32
CA MET A 505 -8.65 -14.95 24.21
C MET A 505 -7.20 -15.27 24.61
N ARG A 506 -6.46 -15.92 23.69
CA ARG A 506 -5.03 -16.17 23.77
C ARG A 506 -4.33 -15.44 22.62
N LEU A 507 -3.26 -14.69 22.93
CA LEU A 507 -2.47 -13.99 21.94
C LEU A 507 -1.35 -14.89 21.40
N LYS A 508 -1.18 -14.92 20.09
CA LYS A 508 -0.08 -15.55 19.38
C LYS A 508 0.75 -14.46 18.72
N ILE A 509 1.80 -14.05 19.41
CA ILE A 509 2.67 -12.95 18.96
C ILE A 509 3.69 -13.49 17.95
N ALA A 510 3.75 -12.89 16.78
CA ALA A 510 4.72 -13.20 15.73
C ALA A 510 5.01 -11.94 14.90
N GLN A 511 6.05 -11.97 14.07
CA GLN A 511 6.34 -10.88 13.13
C GLN A 511 5.28 -10.84 12.02
N TRP A 512 5.05 -9.64 11.44
CA TRP A 512 4.03 -9.48 10.42
C TRP A 512 4.18 -10.44 9.21
N PRO A 513 5.39 -10.68 8.64
CA PRO A 513 5.56 -11.64 7.55
C PRO A 513 5.19 -13.08 7.93
N GLU A 514 5.43 -13.47 9.18
CA GLU A 514 5.07 -14.80 9.70
C GLU A 514 3.56 -14.94 9.83
N ASN A 515 2.88 -13.92 10.38
CA ASN A 515 1.43 -13.88 10.47
C ASN A 515 0.78 -13.89 9.09
N LEU A 516 1.32 -13.16 8.11
CA LEU A 516 0.84 -13.16 6.72
C LEU A 516 1.00 -14.55 6.09
N LYS A 517 2.15 -15.21 6.27
CA LYS A 517 2.39 -16.57 5.79
C LYS A 517 1.42 -17.56 6.43
N ALA A 518 1.20 -17.45 7.74
CA ALA A 518 0.24 -18.28 8.46
C ALA A 518 -1.18 -18.08 7.94
N ALA A 519 -1.62 -16.86 7.71
CA ALA A 519 -2.95 -16.56 7.16
C ALA A 519 -3.14 -17.12 5.75
N ARG A 520 -2.17 -16.91 4.86
CA ARG A 520 -2.21 -17.45 3.49
C ARG A 520 -2.25 -18.98 3.45
N SER A 521 -1.52 -19.65 4.34
CA SER A 521 -1.54 -21.11 4.45
C SER A 521 -2.71 -21.68 5.25
N GLY A 522 -3.54 -20.84 5.90
CA GLY A 522 -4.65 -21.27 6.75
C GLY A 522 -4.24 -21.73 8.16
N ASN A 523 -3.03 -21.42 8.60
CA ASN A 523 -2.53 -21.81 9.93
C ASN A 523 -2.70 -20.67 10.96
N PHE A 524 -3.94 -20.26 11.16
CA PHE A 524 -4.36 -19.26 12.14
C PHE A 524 -5.81 -19.51 12.55
N MET A 525 -6.29 -18.87 13.62
CA MET A 525 -7.70 -18.88 13.98
C MET A 525 -8.34 -17.53 13.71
N VAL A 526 -7.80 -16.46 14.28
CA VAL A 526 -8.25 -15.07 14.11
C VAL A 526 -7.05 -14.18 13.86
N TRP A 527 -7.17 -13.21 12.94
CA TRP A 527 -6.14 -12.20 12.71
C TRP A 527 -6.77 -10.87 12.30
N GLY A 528 -6.04 -9.76 12.51
CA GLY A 528 -6.46 -8.43 12.14
C GLY A 528 -5.50 -7.76 11.17
N VAL A 529 -6.04 -7.11 10.12
CA VAL A 529 -5.25 -6.36 9.13
C VAL A 529 -5.97 -5.09 8.71
N ALA A 530 -5.21 -4.19 8.08
CA ALA A 530 -5.74 -3.07 7.31
C ALA A 530 -5.58 -3.35 5.81
N SER A 531 -6.49 -2.81 5.01
CA SER A 531 -6.43 -2.86 3.55
C SER A 531 -6.87 -1.52 2.97
N LEU A 532 -6.24 -1.12 1.87
CA LEU A 532 -6.59 0.05 1.06
C LEU A 532 -7.11 -0.42 -0.29
N ALA A 533 -7.97 0.37 -0.92
CA ALA A 533 -8.35 0.18 -2.31
C ALA A 533 -7.27 0.75 -3.23
N ASP A 534 -6.98 0.04 -4.30
CA ASP A 534 -6.00 0.45 -5.31
C ASP A 534 -6.66 1.21 -6.49
N ALA A 535 -7.99 1.14 -6.61
CA ALA A 535 -8.77 1.75 -7.67
C ALA A 535 -10.14 2.20 -7.14
N PRO A 536 -10.87 3.06 -7.86
CA PRO A 536 -12.18 3.55 -7.45
C PRO A 536 -13.31 2.51 -7.54
N ASP A 537 -12.98 1.24 -7.65
CA ASP A 537 -13.96 0.14 -7.73
C ASP A 537 -14.02 -0.69 -6.43
N GLY A 538 -15.20 -0.76 -5.82
CA GLY A 538 -15.46 -1.53 -4.60
C GLY A 538 -15.36 -3.04 -4.76
N GLN A 539 -15.41 -3.54 -5.99
CA GLN A 539 -15.25 -4.95 -6.31
C GLN A 539 -13.91 -5.52 -5.80
N GLY A 540 -12.81 -4.74 -5.85
CA GLY A 540 -11.52 -5.16 -5.34
C GLY A 540 -11.56 -5.59 -3.86
N ALA A 541 -12.37 -4.91 -3.04
CA ALA A 541 -12.56 -5.28 -1.64
C ALA A 541 -13.33 -6.60 -1.47
N LEU A 542 -14.19 -6.96 -2.42
CA LEU A 542 -15.00 -8.17 -2.41
C LEU A 542 -14.25 -9.44 -2.86
N ALA A 543 -13.09 -9.29 -3.49
CA ALA A 543 -12.21 -10.43 -3.82
C ALA A 543 -11.85 -11.29 -2.59
N ARG A 544 -11.96 -10.72 -1.38
CA ARG A 544 -11.76 -11.43 -0.10
C ARG A 544 -12.81 -12.50 0.18
N TYR A 545 -13.92 -12.49 -0.53
CA TYR A 545 -15.02 -13.43 -0.37
C TYR A 545 -15.10 -14.45 -1.52
N ASP A 546 -14.37 -14.22 -2.62
CA ASP A 546 -14.27 -15.15 -3.75
C ASP A 546 -13.45 -16.39 -3.36
N SER A 547 -14.04 -17.57 -3.52
CA SER A 547 -13.42 -18.84 -3.12
C SER A 547 -12.15 -19.16 -3.92
N ARG A 548 -12.02 -18.64 -5.13
CA ARG A 548 -10.84 -18.82 -6.00
C ARG A 548 -9.61 -18.03 -5.51
N GLN A 549 -9.83 -17.03 -4.67
CA GLN A 549 -8.79 -16.19 -4.10
C GLN A 549 -8.25 -16.70 -2.75
N ILE A 550 -8.59 -17.92 -2.36
CA ILE A 550 -8.11 -18.52 -1.10
C ILE A 550 -6.58 -18.65 -1.10
N GLY A 551 -5.97 -18.17 -0.01
CA GLY A 551 -4.49 -18.08 0.13
C GLY A 551 -3.88 -16.84 -0.52
N GLY A 552 -4.67 -16.10 -1.32
CA GLY A 552 -4.36 -14.78 -1.86
C GLY A 552 -5.12 -13.69 -1.10
N GLN A 553 -6.07 -13.04 -1.76
CA GLN A 553 -6.92 -12.00 -1.14
C GLN A 553 -7.91 -12.59 -0.12
N ASN A 554 -8.45 -13.78 -0.35
CA ASN A 554 -9.34 -14.49 0.56
C ASN A 554 -8.55 -15.24 1.64
N MET A 555 -7.98 -14.50 2.58
CA MET A 555 -7.25 -15.10 3.71
C MET A 555 -8.18 -15.76 4.74
N ALA A 556 -9.43 -15.32 4.85
CA ALA A 556 -10.44 -15.99 5.70
C ALA A 556 -10.83 -17.37 5.20
N ARG A 557 -10.53 -17.72 3.96
CA ARG A 557 -10.86 -19.01 3.32
C ARG A 557 -12.39 -19.25 3.22
N PHE A 558 -13.14 -18.17 3.05
CA PHE A 558 -14.58 -18.20 2.85
C PHE A 558 -14.94 -18.86 1.52
N ARG A 559 -15.98 -19.68 1.52
CA ARG A 559 -16.48 -20.40 0.34
C ARG A 559 -17.99 -20.32 0.31
N LEU A 560 -18.52 -19.68 -0.72
CA LEU A 560 -19.96 -19.64 -0.98
C LEU A 560 -20.21 -19.55 -2.49
N PRO A 561 -20.63 -20.64 -3.18
CA PRO A 561 -20.82 -20.62 -4.63
C PRO A 561 -21.76 -19.51 -5.13
N ALA A 562 -22.79 -19.18 -4.36
CA ALA A 562 -23.70 -18.08 -4.69
C ALA A 562 -22.96 -16.72 -4.70
N PHE A 563 -21.99 -16.52 -3.80
CA PHE A 563 -21.16 -15.33 -3.80
C PHE A 563 -20.22 -15.30 -5.01
N ASP A 564 -19.58 -16.44 -5.33
CA ASP A 564 -18.67 -16.53 -6.48
C ASP A 564 -19.40 -16.16 -7.79
N THR A 565 -20.63 -16.66 -7.99
CA THR A 565 -21.47 -16.33 -9.15
C THR A 565 -21.85 -14.85 -9.18
N LEU A 566 -22.22 -14.27 -8.03
CA LEU A 566 -22.52 -12.84 -7.91
C LEU A 566 -21.29 -11.98 -8.23
N TYR A 567 -20.13 -12.38 -7.74
CA TYR A 567 -18.87 -11.69 -7.96
C TYR A 567 -18.46 -11.70 -9.44
N ASP A 568 -18.62 -12.85 -10.14
CA ASP A 568 -18.36 -12.96 -11.59
C ASP A 568 -19.26 -12.00 -12.38
N LYS A 569 -20.56 -12.03 -12.12
CA LYS A 569 -21.51 -11.13 -12.78
C LYS A 569 -21.15 -9.66 -12.56
N MET A 570 -20.74 -9.29 -11.34
CA MET A 570 -20.33 -7.92 -11.02
C MET A 570 -19.10 -7.47 -11.83
N GLN A 571 -18.20 -8.38 -12.19
CA GLN A 571 -17.01 -8.07 -12.98
C GLN A 571 -17.32 -7.78 -14.45
N GLU A 572 -18.34 -8.42 -14.98
CA GLU A 572 -18.65 -8.44 -16.42
C GLU A 572 -19.58 -7.31 -16.86
N ILE A 573 -20.34 -6.70 -15.93
CA ILE A 573 -21.29 -5.66 -16.24
C ILE A 573 -20.74 -4.25 -15.98
N ALA A 574 -21.21 -3.28 -16.78
CA ALA A 574 -20.90 -1.87 -16.58
C ALA A 574 -21.55 -1.29 -15.32
N ASP A 575 -21.09 -0.12 -14.87
CA ASP A 575 -21.68 0.60 -13.75
C ASP A 575 -23.13 0.98 -14.05
N GLY A 576 -23.96 0.91 -13.03
CA GLY A 576 -25.38 1.21 -13.12
C GLY A 576 -26.19 0.49 -12.03
N PRO A 577 -27.53 0.68 -12.02
CA PRO A 577 -28.41 0.16 -10.96
C PRO A 577 -28.34 -1.36 -10.76
N GLU A 578 -28.09 -2.12 -11.84
CA GLU A 578 -27.93 -3.58 -11.75
C GLU A 578 -26.69 -3.95 -10.96
N ARG A 579 -25.56 -3.27 -11.23
CA ARG A 579 -24.31 -3.50 -10.49
C ARG A 579 -24.41 -3.04 -9.04
N ASP A 580 -25.08 -1.92 -8.79
CA ASP A 580 -25.34 -1.43 -7.42
C ASP A 580 -26.16 -2.42 -6.59
N ALA A 581 -27.13 -3.10 -7.21
CA ALA A 581 -27.89 -4.16 -6.56
C ALA A 581 -27.00 -5.36 -6.19
N LEU A 582 -26.01 -5.73 -7.04
CA LEU A 582 -25.05 -6.79 -6.73
C LEU A 582 -24.12 -6.38 -5.56
N PHE A 583 -23.68 -5.13 -5.51
CA PHE A 583 -22.91 -4.63 -4.34
C PHE A 583 -23.71 -4.72 -3.05
N LEU A 584 -24.99 -4.35 -3.08
CA LEU A 584 -25.86 -4.43 -1.91
C LEU A 584 -26.03 -5.88 -1.44
N GLU A 585 -26.23 -6.83 -2.36
CA GLU A 585 -26.37 -8.25 -2.04
C GLU A 585 -25.04 -8.83 -1.50
N ALA A 586 -23.91 -8.50 -2.10
CA ALA A 586 -22.59 -8.87 -1.59
C ALA A 586 -22.37 -8.37 -0.15
N ASN A 587 -22.76 -7.13 0.15
CA ASN A 587 -22.71 -6.56 1.50
C ASN A 587 -23.59 -7.34 2.48
N ARG A 588 -24.80 -7.74 2.09
CA ARG A 588 -25.70 -8.54 2.92
C ARG A 588 -25.09 -9.91 3.27
N ILE A 589 -24.52 -10.58 2.28
CA ILE A 589 -23.82 -11.86 2.48
C ILE A 589 -22.64 -11.67 3.43
N ALA A 590 -21.81 -10.65 3.20
CA ALA A 590 -20.65 -10.36 4.03
C ALA A 590 -21.01 -10.11 5.51
N VAL A 591 -22.10 -9.38 5.76
CA VAL A 591 -22.61 -9.09 7.12
C VAL A 591 -23.21 -10.36 7.73
N ALA A 592 -24.03 -11.11 6.99
CA ALA A 592 -24.73 -12.30 7.50
C ALA A 592 -23.78 -13.40 7.96
N TYR A 593 -22.78 -13.73 7.17
CA TYR A 593 -21.82 -14.80 7.47
C TYR A 593 -20.61 -14.33 8.29
N MET A 594 -20.29 -13.07 8.23
CA MET A 594 -19.20 -12.38 8.96
C MET A 594 -17.85 -13.15 8.96
N PRO A 595 -17.33 -13.57 7.82
CA PRO A 595 -15.97 -14.11 7.77
C PRO A 595 -14.93 -13.01 8.04
N TYR A 596 -15.29 -11.76 7.80
CA TYR A 596 -14.55 -10.54 8.12
C TYR A 596 -15.45 -9.60 8.94
N LYS A 597 -14.99 -9.19 10.11
CA LYS A 597 -15.58 -8.11 10.90
C LYS A 597 -14.89 -6.81 10.55
N MET A 598 -15.54 -5.97 9.75
CA MET A 598 -15.05 -4.61 9.48
C MET A 598 -15.10 -3.76 10.74
N ARG A 599 -14.10 -2.93 10.96
CA ARG A 599 -13.97 -2.13 12.18
C ARG A 599 -14.02 -0.63 11.86
N VAL A 600 -12.96 -0.09 11.26
CA VAL A 600 -12.87 1.35 10.97
C VAL A 600 -12.23 1.62 9.62
N SER A 601 -12.65 2.73 8.99
CA SER A 601 -11.87 3.43 7.97
C SER A 601 -11.11 4.57 8.63
N ARG A 602 -9.79 4.61 8.44
CA ARG A 602 -8.92 5.58 9.11
C ARG A 602 -9.09 6.98 8.52
N ILE A 603 -8.97 8.01 9.36
CA ILE A 603 -8.75 9.38 8.93
C ILE A 603 -7.25 9.62 8.99
N VAL A 604 -6.67 10.09 7.91
CA VAL A 604 -5.28 10.56 7.89
C VAL A 604 -5.25 12.07 8.01
N THR A 605 -4.26 12.57 8.74
CA THR A 605 -4.02 13.99 8.93
C THR A 605 -2.65 14.32 8.37
N ASP A 606 -2.63 15.24 7.40
CA ASP A 606 -1.42 15.79 6.82
C ASP A 606 -1.31 17.27 7.19
N MET A 607 -0.10 17.82 7.22
CA MET A 607 0.11 19.24 7.45
C MET A 607 1.17 19.80 6.51
N SER A 608 1.00 21.05 6.11
CA SER A 608 1.97 21.76 5.29
C SER A 608 2.19 23.17 5.79
N TYR A 609 3.37 23.70 5.49
CA TYR A 609 3.62 25.12 5.60
C TYR A 609 2.90 25.92 4.50
N PRO A 610 2.66 27.24 4.68
CA PRO A 610 1.89 28.06 3.74
C PRO A 610 2.53 28.20 2.36
N TRP A 611 3.83 28.01 2.25
CA TRP A 611 4.55 28.06 0.97
C TRP A 611 4.35 26.82 0.09
N LEU A 612 3.89 25.67 0.64
CA LEU A 612 3.43 24.57 -0.19
C LEU A 612 2.02 24.86 -0.69
N VAL A 613 1.89 25.06 -1.99
CA VAL A 613 0.66 25.50 -2.65
C VAL A 613 0.10 24.38 -3.50
N GLY A 614 -1.22 24.17 -3.44
CA GLY A 614 -1.92 23.22 -4.32
C GLY A 614 -1.98 21.79 -3.80
N TYR A 615 -1.44 21.51 -2.60
CA TYR A 615 -1.56 20.18 -2.02
C TYR A 615 -3.03 19.83 -1.76
N ARG A 616 -3.42 18.68 -2.24
CA ARG A 616 -4.63 17.96 -1.87
C ARG A 616 -4.29 16.49 -1.82
N ARG A 617 -4.68 15.81 -0.72
CA ARG A 617 -4.33 14.41 -0.56
C ARG A 617 -4.91 13.57 -1.71
N PRO A 618 -4.07 12.80 -2.43
CA PRO A 618 -4.53 11.80 -3.39
C PRO A 618 -5.39 10.73 -2.72
N ILE A 619 -6.31 10.11 -3.48
CA ILE A 619 -7.17 9.04 -2.95
C ILE A 619 -6.60 7.66 -3.30
N PHE A 620 -6.41 7.36 -4.59
CA PHE A 620 -5.91 6.06 -5.06
C PHE A 620 -4.51 6.15 -5.68
N TRP A 621 -4.16 7.32 -6.22
CA TRP A 621 -2.86 7.56 -6.85
C TRP A 621 -1.87 8.15 -5.85
N GLN A 622 -0.60 8.22 -6.23
CA GLN A 622 0.46 8.74 -5.37
C GLN A 622 1.19 9.94 -5.99
N GLU A 623 0.98 10.21 -7.27
CA GLU A 623 1.61 11.32 -8.00
C GLU A 623 0.97 12.66 -7.67
N TRP A 624 1.59 13.45 -6.82
CA TRP A 624 1.11 14.79 -6.48
C TRP A 624 2.19 15.88 -6.55
N TRP A 625 3.48 15.52 -6.54
CA TRP A 625 4.55 16.51 -6.47
C TRP A 625 4.56 17.48 -7.66
N HIS A 626 4.27 17.03 -8.86
CA HIS A 626 4.27 17.88 -10.03
C HIS A 626 3.05 18.82 -10.13
N TYR A 627 2.01 18.58 -9.32
CA TYR A 627 0.82 19.43 -9.25
C TYR A 627 0.89 20.53 -8.18
N VAL A 628 1.96 20.58 -7.38
CA VAL A 628 2.13 21.56 -6.33
C VAL A 628 3.23 22.55 -6.68
N ASP A 629 3.19 23.74 -6.03
CA ASP A 629 4.21 24.78 -6.15
C ASP A 629 4.81 25.11 -4.77
N ILE A 630 6.04 25.61 -4.77
CA ILE A 630 6.68 26.25 -3.62
C ILE A 630 6.70 27.76 -3.86
N ASP A 631 5.90 28.48 -3.07
CA ASP A 631 5.89 29.94 -3.07
C ASP A 631 7.02 30.46 -2.17
N THR A 632 8.17 30.75 -2.79
CA THR A 632 9.37 31.20 -2.07
C THR A 632 9.19 32.53 -1.36
N ALA A 633 8.22 33.36 -1.76
CA ALA A 633 7.92 34.62 -1.10
C ALA A 633 7.30 34.44 0.30
N LEU A 634 6.68 33.29 0.55
CA LEU A 634 6.10 32.94 1.84
C LEU A 634 7.07 32.19 2.77
N MET A 635 8.27 31.85 2.27
CA MET A 635 9.28 31.19 3.09
C MET A 635 9.93 32.19 4.06
N PRO A 636 10.33 31.78 5.28
CA PRO A 636 11.14 32.59 6.15
C PRO A 636 12.38 33.05 5.40
N LYS A 637 12.75 34.34 5.55
CA LYS A 637 14.05 34.82 5.06
C LYS A 637 15.14 34.13 5.87
N ALA A 638 16.10 33.51 5.16
CA ALA A 638 17.25 32.85 5.77
C ALA A 638 18.09 33.79 6.62
#